data_3d684d1ec7f0d365575edb050144c4ef
#
_entry.id   3d684d1ec7f0d365575edb050144c4ef
#
_cell.length_a   1.000
_cell.length_b   1.000
_cell.length_c   1.000
_cell.angle_alpha   90.00
_cell.angle_beta   90.00
_cell.angle_gamma   90.00
#
_symmetry.space_group_name_H-M   'P 1'
#
loop_
_entity.id
_entity.type
_entity.pdbx_description
1 polymer ?
#
loop_
_entity_poly.entity_id
_entity_poly.type
_entity_poly.pdbx_seq_one_letter_code
_entity_poly.pdbx_strand_id
1 'polypeptide(L)'
;MSFPISLLSLTLSFFCLLLVLISCFSGGYSSSSSSAAPTRIGKGYRLISIEETSDGGFLGHLQVNQKNNVYGPDIPLLQLYVKHESENRLRVHITDAEKQRWEVPYILLPRDQPPAPKQAIGRSRKKPTSVLEIAGAELIFLHTVDPFSFAVTRRSNGQTLFNSSSGGSDSFGEMVFKDQYLEISTQLPEDASLYGLGENTQPQGIKLYPNDPYTLYTTDVSAINLNTDLYGSHPVYMELRNVGDKPYAHAVLLLNSNGMDVFYRGNSLTYKLIGGVFDFYFFVGPTPLDVVDQYTSFIGRPAPMPYWSLGFHQCRWGYHNLSVVEDVVENYKKAKIPLDVIWNDDDHMDGHKDFTLNPINYPRPKLLSFLEKIHGIGMKYIVLIDPGIGVNSSYGVYQRAIANDVFIKYEGEPYLAQVWPGAVNFPDFLNPKTVAWWGDEIQRFHELVPVDGLWIDMNEASNFCSGKCTIPEGKQCPSGTGPGWECCLDCKNITKTRWDDPPYRINASGLQVPIGFKTIATSAVHYNGVLEYDAHSLYGFSQAIATHKALQGLEGKRPFILSRSTYVGSGKYAAHWTGDNKGTWEDLKYSISTVLNFGIFGVPMVGADICGFYPAPTEELCNRWIEVGAFYPFSRDHANYYSPRQELYQWESVTKSAQNALGMRYKLLPYLYTLTYFAHISGAPIARPLFFSFPAFKECHGLSTQFLLGSSLMVSPVLEQGETNVKALFPPGSWYNVFDMTQTVVSKGQYFTLDAPLHVVNVHLYQNTILPMQQGGMISKEARMTPFTLIVSFPAGASKGEAKGSLYLDNDELPEMKLGNGYSTYVELYATLDQRIVKVWSEVGEGKFALDKGWIIEKVTVLGVGGSEKISALEINGSPVAPDACNIELSSMKQKHLRDPEDGQENSKSLMVDITGLKLPVGENFSMSWKMGIQG
;
A
#
# COMPACT_ATOMS: atom_id res chain seq x y z
N MET A 1 -49.14 45.80 -8.09
CA MET A 1 -48.47 47.09 -8.34
C MET A 1 -47.28 47.23 -7.44
N SER A 2 -46.17 47.67 -7.99
CA SER A 2 -44.85 47.97 -7.38
C SER A 2 -44.04 46.78 -6.82
N PHE A 3 -43.17 46.26 -7.68
CA PHE A 3 -41.92 45.55 -7.30
C PHE A 3 -40.84 46.59 -6.98
N PRO A 4 -40.00 46.38 -5.97
CA PRO A 4 -38.84 47.25 -5.75
C PRO A 4 -37.61 46.69 -6.53
N ILE A 5 -37.07 47.61 -7.33
CA ILE A 5 -35.77 47.50 -8.00
C ILE A 5 -34.66 47.59 -6.95
N SER A 6 -34.22 46.50 -6.39
CA SER A 6 -33.04 46.50 -5.50
C SER A 6 -32.16 45.22 -5.54
N LEU A 7 -32.54 44.24 -6.36
CA LEU A 7 -31.72 43.00 -6.47
C LEU A 7 -30.75 42.98 -7.67
N LEU A 8 -30.89 43.90 -8.63
CA LEU A 8 -30.03 43.93 -9.82
C LEU A 8 -28.71 44.72 -9.58
N SER A 9 -28.64 45.57 -8.56
CA SER A 9 -27.43 46.36 -8.30
C SER A 9 -26.38 45.64 -7.46
N LEU A 10 -26.75 44.62 -6.65
CA LEU A 10 -25.80 43.81 -5.87
C LEU A 10 -25.11 42.76 -6.71
N THR A 11 -25.76 42.20 -7.71
CA THR A 11 -25.15 41.21 -8.60
C THR A 11 -24.16 41.82 -9.60
N LEU A 12 -24.37 43.07 -10.07
CA LEU A 12 -23.40 43.75 -10.92
C LEU A 12 -22.16 44.21 -10.15
N SER A 13 -22.28 44.61 -8.88
CA SER A 13 -21.14 44.99 -8.05
C SER A 13 -20.25 43.80 -7.67
N PHE A 14 -20.84 42.61 -7.52
CA PHE A 14 -20.07 41.39 -7.24
C PHE A 14 -19.33 40.89 -8.50
N PHE A 15 -19.93 41.04 -9.69
CA PHE A 15 -19.28 40.68 -10.95
C PHE A 15 -18.15 41.66 -11.33
N CYS A 16 -18.28 42.96 -11.06
CA CYS A 16 -17.23 43.93 -11.27
C CYS A 16 -16.06 43.75 -10.28
N LEU A 17 -16.30 43.36 -9.02
CA LEU A 17 -15.23 43.05 -8.05
C LEU A 17 -14.48 41.76 -8.40
N LEU A 18 -15.16 40.75 -8.92
CA LEU A 18 -14.53 39.50 -9.39
C LEU A 18 -13.70 39.73 -10.66
N LEU A 19 -14.13 40.60 -11.58
CA LEU A 19 -13.36 40.95 -12.78
C LEU A 19 -12.14 41.83 -12.47
N VAL A 20 -12.20 42.68 -11.45
CA VAL A 20 -11.04 43.46 -10.99
C VAL A 20 -10.04 42.60 -10.25
N LEU A 21 -10.45 41.58 -9.52
CA LEU A 21 -9.56 40.59 -8.90
C LEU A 21 -8.91 39.64 -9.93
N ILE A 22 -9.62 39.30 -11.01
CA ILE A 22 -9.05 38.48 -12.10
C ILE A 22 -8.09 39.28 -12.97
N SER A 23 -8.28 40.61 -13.16
CA SER A 23 -7.36 41.46 -13.90
C SER A 23 -6.11 41.90 -13.10
N CYS A 24 -6.09 41.71 -11.76
CA CYS A 24 -4.89 41.93 -10.95
C CYS A 24 -3.98 40.68 -10.86
N PHE A 25 -4.48 39.50 -11.25
CA PHE A 25 -3.67 38.26 -11.29
C PHE A 25 -3.20 37.83 -12.69
N SER A 26 -3.56 38.59 -13.75
CA SER A 26 -3.02 38.38 -15.11
C SER A 26 -1.83 39.25 -15.44
N GLY A 27 -1.15 39.80 -14.45
CA GLY A 27 0.22 40.32 -14.62
C GLY A 27 1.15 39.17 -14.90
N GLY A 28 1.47 38.96 -16.19
CA GLY A 28 2.38 37.93 -16.61
C GLY A 28 3.72 38.04 -15.88
N TYR A 29 4.00 37.12 -14.99
CA TYR A 29 5.36 36.79 -14.64
C TYR A 29 5.99 36.15 -15.88
N SER A 30 6.56 36.97 -16.75
CA SER A 30 7.64 36.50 -17.60
C SER A 30 8.82 36.22 -16.65
N SER A 31 8.92 35.01 -16.16
CA SER A 31 10.14 34.52 -15.58
C SER A 31 11.17 34.43 -16.70
N SER A 32 11.95 35.49 -16.86
CA SER A 32 13.27 35.38 -17.45
C SER A 32 14.04 34.47 -16.49
N SER A 33 13.99 33.16 -16.71
CA SER A 33 14.91 32.23 -16.10
C SER A 33 16.30 32.51 -16.62
N SER A 34 17.00 33.50 -16.02
CA SER A 34 18.43 33.39 -15.96
C SER A 34 18.72 32.11 -15.18
N SER A 35 19.20 31.12 -15.87
CA SER A 35 19.74 29.89 -15.26
C SER A 35 20.99 30.27 -14.47
N ALA A 36 20.82 30.86 -13.28
CA ALA A 36 21.87 30.90 -12.29
C ALA A 36 22.24 29.46 -11.97
N ALA A 37 23.49 29.08 -12.18
CA ALA A 37 24.00 27.79 -11.79
C ALA A 37 23.60 27.51 -10.32
N PRO A 38 23.11 26.32 -9.96
CA PRO A 38 22.65 26.05 -8.62
C PRO A 38 23.72 26.41 -7.62
N THR A 39 23.38 27.20 -6.61
CA THR A 39 24.32 27.65 -5.58
C THR A 39 24.83 26.42 -4.84
N ARG A 40 26.09 26.02 -5.09
CA ARG A 40 26.68 24.86 -4.44
C ARG A 40 26.84 25.14 -2.95
N ILE A 41 26.08 24.40 -2.11
CA ILE A 41 25.97 24.59 -0.66
C ILE A 41 27.21 24.04 0.08
N GLY A 42 27.96 23.13 -0.53
CA GLY A 42 29.15 22.49 0.06
C GLY A 42 30.21 22.14 -1.00
N LYS A 43 31.38 21.78 -0.51
CA LYS A 43 32.53 21.29 -1.31
C LYS A 43 32.82 19.82 -1.05
N GLY A 44 31.88 19.10 -0.44
CA GLY A 44 32.02 17.70 -0.14
C GLY A 44 33.03 17.38 0.96
N TYR A 45 33.38 16.14 1.01
CA TYR A 45 34.27 15.52 1.99
C TYR A 45 35.40 14.79 1.27
N ARG A 46 36.48 14.49 1.99
CA ARG A 46 37.56 13.58 1.55
C ARG A 46 37.63 12.38 2.48
N LEU A 47 37.88 11.22 1.95
CA LEU A 47 38.14 10.01 2.72
C LEU A 47 39.57 10.05 3.28
N ILE A 48 39.73 10.03 4.61
CA ILE A 48 41.02 10.11 5.27
C ILE A 48 41.53 8.77 5.81
N SER A 49 40.64 7.83 6.07
CA SER A 49 40.98 6.47 6.47
C SER A 49 39.88 5.51 6.05
N ILE A 50 40.25 4.25 5.82
CA ILE A 50 39.31 3.11 5.68
C ILE A 50 40.00 1.87 6.20
N GLU A 51 39.27 1.06 6.98
CA GLU A 51 39.76 -0.19 7.55
C GLU A 51 38.62 -1.24 7.51
N GLU A 52 39.01 -2.50 7.41
CA GLU A 52 38.05 -3.61 7.50
C GLU A 52 37.67 -3.86 8.96
N THR A 53 36.41 -4.12 9.21
CA THR A 53 35.87 -4.40 10.54
C THR A 53 35.83 -5.92 10.80
N SER A 54 35.75 -6.31 12.07
CA SER A 54 35.72 -7.73 12.45
C SER A 54 34.48 -8.48 11.98
N ASP A 55 33.42 -7.77 11.61
CA ASP A 55 32.16 -8.30 11.10
C ASP A 55 32.10 -8.33 9.56
N GLY A 56 33.26 -8.12 8.89
CA GLY A 56 33.39 -8.14 7.43
C GLY A 56 32.91 -6.88 6.73
N GLY A 57 32.62 -5.80 7.47
CA GLY A 57 32.29 -4.49 6.93
C GLY A 57 33.53 -3.62 6.77
N PHE A 58 33.34 -2.37 6.38
CA PHE A 58 34.37 -1.35 6.25
C PHE A 58 33.98 -0.10 7.02
N LEU A 59 34.96 0.41 7.79
CA LEU A 59 34.84 1.63 8.56
C LEU A 59 35.76 2.68 7.98
N GLY A 60 35.20 3.79 7.51
CA GLY A 60 35.94 4.93 6.97
C GLY A 60 35.68 6.21 7.76
N HIS A 61 36.59 7.20 7.59
CA HIS A 61 36.37 8.53 8.11
C HIS A 61 36.47 9.54 7.01
N LEU A 62 35.52 10.49 6.99
CA LEU A 62 35.38 11.52 5.99
C LEU A 62 35.62 12.89 6.66
N GLN A 63 36.52 13.69 6.11
CA GLN A 63 36.78 15.04 6.58
C GLN A 63 36.21 16.05 5.60
N VAL A 64 35.55 17.09 6.09
CA VAL A 64 35.00 18.17 5.26
C VAL A 64 36.15 18.87 4.49
N ASN A 65 35.97 19.09 3.18
CA ASN A 65 36.94 19.74 2.34
C ASN A 65 37.02 21.25 2.60
N GLN A 66 35.89 21.92 2.66
CA GLN A 66 35.77 23.32 2.95
C GLN A 66 34.49 23.60 3.72
N LYS A 67 34.59 24.25 4.87
CA LYS A 67 33.45 24.62 5.71
C LYS A 67 32.60 25.69 5.02
N ASN A 68 31.28 25.55 5.21
CA ASN A 68 30.25 26.45 4.74
C ASN A 68 29.18 26.59 5.81
N ASN A 69 28.50 27.73 5.90
CA ASN A 69 27.47 27.99 6.93
C ASN A 69 26.04 28.14 6.35
N VAL A 70 25.87 27.94 5.05
CA VAL A 70 24.50 27.89 4.45
C VAL A 70 23.76 26.70 5.04
N TYR A 71 22.59 26.91 5.59
CA TYR A 71 21.82 25.93 6.36
C TYR A 71 22.55 25.41 7.62
N GLY A 72 23.43 26.18 8.21
CA GLY A 72 24.19 25.81 9.39
C GLY A 72 25.64 25.33 9.09
N PRO A 73 26.45 25.12 10.14
CA PRO A 73 27.84 24.67 9.98
C PRO A 73 27.92 23.21 9.54
N ASP A 74 28.90 22.93 8.68
CA ASP A 74 29.23 21.55 8.30
C ASP A 74 29.77 20.76 9.51
N ILE A 75 29.40 19.48 9.62
CA ILE A 75 30.00 18.52 10.56
C ILE A 75 31.42 18.19 10.05
N PRO A 76 32.46 18.44 10.84
CA PRO A 76 33.84 18.40 10.31
C PRO A 76 34.32 17.00 9.97
N LEU A 77 33.84 15.99 10.70
CA LEU A 77 34.29 14.61 10.60
C LEU A 77 33.09 13.66 10.62
N LEU A 78 33.01 12.81 9.59
CA LEU A 78 31.97 11.80 9.48
C LEU A 78 32.55 10.39 9.58
N GLN A 79 31.75 9.46 10.06
CA GLN A 79 31.98 8.03 10.01
C GLN A 79 31.21 7.43 8.83
N LEU A 80 31.90 6.71 7.97
CA LEU A 80 31.34 5.89 6.91
C LEU A 80 31.41 4.42 7.34
N TYR A 81 30.29 3.71 7.34
CA TYR A 81 30.24 2.27 7.53
C TYR A 81 29.56 1.61 6.33
N VAL A 82 30.23 0.63 5.72
CA VAL A 82 29.73 -0.12 4.58
C VAL A 82 29.74 -1.59 4.91
N LYS A 83 28.61 -2.27 4.73
CA LYS A 83 28.49 -3.70 5.05
C LYS A 83 27.60 -4.42 4.05
N HIS A 84 28.05 -5.57 3.56
CA HIS A 84 27.18 -6.53 2.94
C HIS A 84 26.43 -7.29 4.04
N GLU A 85 25.13 -7.04 4.20
CA GLU A 85 24.30 -7.74 5.18
C GLU A 85 23.82 -9.10 4.65
N SER A 86 23.80 -9.28 3.34
CA SER A 86 23.56 -10.54 2.64
C SER A 86 24.19 -10.49 1.24
N GLU A 87 24.13 -11.59 0.49
CA GLU A 87 24.56 -11.64 -0.92
C GLU A 87 23.85 -10.58 -1.80
N ASN A 88 22.61 -10.23 -1.43
CA ASN A 88 21.70 -9.38 -2.21
C ASN A 88 21.42 -8.02 -1.57
N ARG A 89 22.03 -7.72 -0.40
CA ARG A 89 21.80 -6.45 0.31
C ARG A 89 23.09 -5.82 0.80
N LEU A 90 23.28 -4.56 0.42
CA LEU A 90 24.39 -3.71 0.86
C LEU A 90 23.84 -2.55 1.68
N ARG A 91 24.45 -2.24 2.80
CA ARG A 91 24.22 -1.04 3.61
C ARG A 91 25.37 -0.04 3.48
N VAL A 92 25.04 1.25 3.34
CA VAL A 92 25.97 2.36 3.39
C VAL A 92 25.45 3.37 4.41
N HIS A 93 26.13 3.48 5.54
CA HIS A 93 25.75 4.35 6.65
C HIS A 93 26.77 5.46 6.85
N ILE A 94 26.34 6.73 6.86
CA ILE A 94 27.17 7.92 7.07
C ILE A 94 26.57 8.74 8.21
N THR A 95 27.37 9.00 9.24
CA THR A 95 26.95 9.73 10.44
C THR A 95 28.07 10.63 10.97
N ASP A 96 27.78 11.46 11.98
CA ASP A 96 28.77 12.23 12.74
C ASP A 96 29.74 11.26 13.46
N ALA A 97 31.04 11.45 13.29
CA ALA A 97 32.07 10.59 13.90
C ALA A 97 32.28 10.87 15.40
N GLU A 98 31.79 12.01 15.90
CA GLU A 98 32.02 12.46 17.28
C GLU A 98 30.77 12.42 18.15
N LYS A 99 29.57 12.61 17.54
CA LYS A 99 28.31 12.70 18.24
C LYS A 99 27.29 11.73 17.70
N GLN A 100 26.57 11.09 18.59
CA GLN A 100 25.42 10.29 18.20
C GLN A 100 24.35 11.19 17.56
N ARG A 101 23.80 10.75 16.43
CA ARG A 101 22.69 11.40 15.76
C ARG A 101 21.45 10.55 15.87
N TRP A 102 20.31 11.15 15.51
CA TRP A 102 19.06 10.43 15.44
C TRP A 102 19.09 9.37 14.34
N GLU A 103 18.59 8.21 14.67
CA GLU A 103 18.32 7.10 13.73
C GLU A 103 17.00 6.46 14.11
N VAL A 104 16.28 5.91 13.13
CA VAL A 104 15.08 5.10 13.39
C VAL A 104 15.38 4.05 14.46
N PRO A 105 14.59 4.00 15.56
CA PRO A 105 14.88 3.10 16.67
C PRO A 105 14.99 1.63 16.26
N TYR A 106 16.04 0.96 16.70
CA TYR A 106 16.28 -0.46 16.40
C TYR A 106 15.21 -1.39 16.97
N ILE A 107 14.48 -0.94 17.98
CA ILE A 107 13.35 -1.69 18.55
C ILE A 107 12.13 -1.66 17.63
N LEU A 108 11.94 -0.60 16.86
CA LEU A 108 10.84 -0.48 15.90
C LEU A 108 11.16 -1.23 14.59
N LEU A 109 12.39 -1.10 14.12
CA LEU A 109 12.88 -1.78 12.93
C LEU A 109 14.21 -2.48 13.25
N PRO A 110 14.18 -3.76 13.67
CA PRO A 110 15.39 -4.51 14.06
C PRO A 110 16.37 -4.66 12.90
N ARG A 111 17.63 -4.33 13.16
CA ARG A 111 18.75 -4.40 12.21
C ARG A 111 20.08 -4.37 12.93
N ASP A 112 21.18 -4.68 12.25
CA ASP A 112 22.53 -4.59 12.82
C ASP A 112 22.89 -3.14 13.17
N GLN A 113 23.55 -2.95 14.31
CA GLN A 113 24.05 -1.64 14.71
C GLN A 113 25.43 -1.39 14.10
N PRO A 114 25.67 -0.23 13.47
CA PRO A 114 27.01 0.13 13.02
C PRO A 114 27.95 0.32 14.23
N PRO A 115 29.26 0.21 14.03
CA PRO A 115 30.24 0.47 15.10
C PRO A 115 29.99 1.86 15.72
N ALA A 116 30.07 1.95 17.04
CA ALA A 116 29.95 3.22 17.74
C ALA A 116 31.01 4.22 17.27
N PRO A 117 30.71 5.55 17.24
CA PRO A 117 31.70 6.57 16.93
C PRO A 117 32.93 6.47 17.81
N LYS A 118 34.12 6.43 17.21
CA LYS A 118 35.40 6.34 17.93
C LYS A 118 36.05 7.71 17.99
N GLN A 119 36.42 8.16 19.19
CA GLN A 119 37.09 9.46 19.42
C GLN A 119 38.58 9.49 18.97
N ALA A 120 39.19 8.37 18.65
CA ALA A 120 40.60 8.32 18.26
C ALA A 120 40.77 7.70 16.88
N ILE A 121 41.22 8.53 15.93
CA ILE A 121 41.55 8.07 14.59
C ILE A 121 43.05 7.69 14.59
N GLY A 122 43.30 6.37 14.60
CA GLY A 122 44.61 5.85 14.23
C GLY A 122 44.85 6.16 12.75
N ARG A 123 46.00 6.79 12.41
CA ARG A 123 46.40 6.95 11.00
C ARG A 123 46.62 5.57 10.40
N SER A 124 45.66 5.08 9.61
CA SER A 124 45.86 3.84 8.84
C SER A 124 47.01 4.06 7.85
N ARG A 125 47.98 3.14 7.85
CA ARG A 125 49.12 3.14 6.90
C ARG A 125 48.78 2.49 5.56
N LYS A 126 47.62 1.88 5.40
CA LYS A 126 47.18 1.30 4.12
C LYS A 126 46.54 2.38 3.25
N LYS A 127 46.93 2.46 1.99
CA LYS A 127 46.22 3.26 1.00
C LYS A 127 44.84 2.70 0.82
N PRO A 128 43.77 3.52 0.83
CA PRO A 128 42.43 3.04 0.56
C PRO A 128 42.37 2.36 -0.81
N THR A 129 41.86 1.13 -0.85
CA THR A 129 41.47 0.51 -2.11
C THR A 129 40.18 1.19 -2.59
N SER A 130 40.09 1.54 -3.87
CA SER A 130 38.92 2.21 -4.44
C SER A 130 37.69 1.30 -4.63
N VAL A 131 37.81 0.04 -4.33
CA VAL A 131 36.78 -1.00 -4.58
C VAL A 131 36.64 -1.87 -3.34
N LEU A 132 35.41 -2.14 -2.97
CA LEU A 132 35.02 -3.06 -1.93
C LEU A 132 34.20 -4.19 -2.54
N GLU A 133 34.75 -5.37 -2.54
CA GLU A 133 34.07 -6.57 -3.02
C GLU A 133 34.12 -7.67 -1.94
N ILE A 134 33.00 -8.32 -1.72
CA ILE A 134 32.95 -9.55 -0.94
C ILE A 134 32.65 -10.72 -1.88
N ALA A 135 33.40 -11.82 -1.71
CA ALA A 135 33.18 -13.00 -2.51
C ALA A 135 31.73 -13.51 -2.32
N GLY A 136 31.03 -13.78 -3.44
CA GLY A 136 29.64 -14.24 -3.44
C GLY A 136 28.59 -13.11 -3.42
N ALA A 137 28.94 -11.88 -3.05
CA ALA A 137 27.97 -10.76 -3.09
C ALA A 137 27.76 -10.24 -4.51
N GLU A 138 26.50 -9.95 -4.87
CA GLU A 138 26.13 -9.43 -6.18
C GLU A 138 26.36 -7.91 -6.29
N LEU A 139 26.47 -7.21 -5.16
CA LEU A 139 26.71 -5.77 -5.11
C LEU A 139 28.20 -5.47 -4.89
N ILE A 140 28.72 -4.46 -5.60
CA ILE A 140 30.09 -3.94 -5.47
C ILE A 140 29.99 -2.49 -5.04
N PHE A 141 30.69 -2.12 -3.96
CA PHE A 141 30.83 -0.74 -3.54
C PHE A 141 32.12 -0.15 -4.10
N LEU A 142 31.98 0.96 -4.81
CA LEU A 142 33.09 1.74 -5.39
C LEU A 142 33.13 3.12 -4.72
N HIS A 143 34.30 3.71 -4.56
CA HIS A 143 34.41 5.08 -4.05
C HIS A 143 35.59 5.87 -4.63
N THR A 144 35.43 7.18 -4.61
CA THR A 144 36.53 8.15 -4.83
C THR A 144 37.01 8.70 -3.48
N VAL A 145 38.20 9.23 -3.44
CA VAL A 145 38.81 9.72 -2.20
C VAL A 145 38.58 11.21 -1.97
N ASP A 146 38.71 12.07 -3.01
CA ASP A 146 38.60 13.52 -2.91
C ASP A 146 38.13 14.14 -4.24
N PRO A 147 36.96 14.75 -4.31
CA PRO A 147 35.92 14.67 -3.30
C PRO A 147 35.41 13.21 -3.12
N PHE A 148 35.04 12.87 -1.90
CA PHE A 148 34.45 11.57 -1.62
C PHE A 148 33.10 11.44 -2.34
N SER A 149 32.98 10.39 -3.11
CA SER A 149 31.71 9.92 -3.66
C SER A 149 31.70 8.41 -3.65
N PHE A 150 30.53 7.79 -3.78
CA PHE A 150 30.44 6.35 -3.91
C PHE A 150 29.47 5.93 -5.02
N ALA A 151 29.71 4.74 -5.53
CA ALA A 151 28.81 4.06 -6.44
C ALA A 151 28.56 2.62 -5.97
N VAL A 152 27.36 2.14 -6.24
CA VAL A 152 26.98 0.74 -6.04
C VAL A 152 26.69 0.15 -7.42
N THR A 153 27.36 -0.95 -7.74
CA THR A 153 27.22 -1.61 -9.04
C THR A 153 26.85 -3.06 -8.88
N ARG A 154 26.16 -3.60 -9.87
CA ARG A 154 25.80 -5.02 -9.97
C ARG A 154 26.98 -5.79 -10.56
N ARG A 155 27.42 -6.87 -9.89
CA ARG A 155 28.58 -7.67 -10.33
C ARG A 155 28.32 -8.38 -11.66
N SER A 156 27.17 -9.01 -11.80
CA SER A 156 26.86 -9.90 -12.93
C SER A 156 26.82 -9.21 -14.29
N ASN A 157 26.51 -7.91 -14.35
CA ASN A 157 26.33 -7.18 -15.61
C ASN A 157 26.97 -5.77 -15.63
N GLY A 158 27.61 -5.34 -14.54
CA GLY A 158 28.23 -4.03 -14.43
C GLY A 158 27.27 -2.84 -14.31
N GLN A 159 25.97 -3.08 -14.12
CA GLN A 159 24.95 -2.04 -13.97
C GLN A 159 25.24 -1.19 -12.73
N THR A 160 25.36 0.14 -12.91
CA THR A 160 25.41 1.08 -11.80
C THR A 160 24.00 1.31 -11.25
N LEU A 161 23.81 1.03 -9.97
CA LEU A 161 22.53 1.16 -9.26
C LEU A 161 22.43 2.52 -8.55
N PHE A 162 23.55 3.08 -8.15
CA PHE A 162 23.67 4.37 -7.47
C PHE A 162 25.04 4.95 -7.77
N ASN A 163 25.13 6.26 -8.02
CA ASN A 163 26.39 6.93 -8.23
C ASN A 163 26.31 8.39 -7.74
N SER A 164 26.94 8.67 -6.60
CA SER A 164 26.92 10.01 -6.00
C SER A 164 28.00 10.95 -6.54
N SER A 165 28.80 10.53 -7.53
CA SER A 165 29.79 11.43 -8.13
C SER A 165 29.13 12.50 -9.01
N SER A 166 29.45 13.77 -8.82
CA SER A 166 28.97 14.87 -9.67
C SER A 166 29.45 14.74 -11.12
N GLY A 167 30.57 14.04 -11.34
CA GLY A 167 31.12 13.80 -12.68
C GLY A 167 31.45 15.06 -13.48
N GLY A 168 31.49 16.23 -12.82
CA GLY A 168 31.58 17.53 -13.49
C GLY A 168 30.26 18.00 -14.10
N SER A 169 29.16 17.28 -13.88
CA SER A 169 27.82 17.70 -14.25
C SER A 169 27.39 18.91 -13.41
N ASP A 170 26.71 19.87 -14.02
CA ASP A 170 26.08 20.98 -13.31
C ASP A 170 24.73 20.58 -12.67
N SER A 171 24.30 19.31 -12.79
CA SER A 171 22.99 18.82 -12.36
C SER A 171 22.83 18.73 -10.84
N PHE A 172 23.92 18.48 -10.09
CA PHE A 172 23.91 18.44 -8.61
C PHE A 172 25.31 18.68 -8.01
N GLY A 173 25.29 18.99 -6.68
CA GLY A 173 26.52 19.26 -5.91
C GLY A 173 27.16 18.04 -5.27
N GLU A 174 28.24 18.26 -4.57
CA GLU A 174 28.88 17.28 -3.71
C GLU A 174 28.04 17.02 -2.45
N MET A 175 28.25 15.88 -1.76
CA MET A 175 27.58 15.54 -0.52
C MET A 175 27.75 16.63 0.54
N VAL A 176 26.64 17.01 1.19
CA VAL A 176 26.59 17.98 2.31
C VAL A 176 26.08 17.26 3.56
N PHE A 177 26.72 17.52 4.69
CA PHE A 177 26.30 16.94 5.96
C PHE A 177 26.44 17.98 7.09
N LYS A 178 25.27 18.46 7.55
CA LYS A 178 25.15 19.47 8.62
C LYS A 178 24.23 18.96 9.72
N ASP A 179 24.04 19.74 10.76
CA ASP A 179 23.18 19.36 11.87
C ASP A 179 21.71 19.13 11.44
N GLN A 180 21.13 20.11 10.76
CA GLN A 180 19.74 20.09 10.28
C GLN A 180 19.65 20.23 8.75
N TYR A 181 20.67 19.80 8.00
CA TYR A 181 20.63 19.74 6.56
C TYR A 181 21.60 18.69 6.02
N LEU A 182 21.08 17.71 5.35
CA LEU A 182 21.84 16.68 4.65
C LEU A 182 21.44 16.69 3.18
N GLU A 183 22.42 16.61 2.27
CA GLU A 183 22.16 16.53 0.82
C GLU A 183 23.08 15.51 0.17
N ILE A 184 22.50 14.62 -0.62
CA ILE A 184 23.22 13.67 -1.46
C ILE A 184 22.40 13.39 -2.72
N SER A 185 23.10 13.20 -3.83
CA SER A 185 22.45 12.92 -5.12
C SER A 185 22.97 11.62 -5.72
N THR A 186 22.19 11.05 -6.64
CA THR A 186 22.64 9.98 -7.53
C THR A 186 22.32 10.31 -8.98
N GLN A 187 23.22 9.92 -9.87
CA GLN A 187 22.95 9.91 -11.30
C GLN A 187 21.98 8.77 -11.66
N LEU A 188 21.15 8.99 -12.63
CA LEU A 188 20.21 8.03 -13.18
C LEU A 188 20.38 7.96 -14.70
N PRO A 189 20.25 6.79 -15.32
CA PRO A 189 20.20 6.67 -16.77
C PRO A 189 18.87 7.22 -17.32
N GLU A 190 18.88 7.71 -18.56
CA GLU A 190 17.70 8.32 -19.19
C GLU A 190 16.52 7.34 -19.39
N ASP A 191 16.80 6.04 -19.52
CA ASP A 191 15.80 5.01 -19.74
C ASP A 191 15.29 4.35 -18.46
N ALA A 192 15.70 4.84 -17.27
CA ALA A 192 15.23 4.33 -15.98
C ALA A 192 13.73 4.59 -15.79
N SER A 193 13.02 3.59 -15.31
CA SER A 193 11.67 3.73 -14.80
C SER A 193 11.71 3.62 -13.29
N LEU A 194 11.34 4.70 -12.58
CA LEU A 194 11.35 4.77 -11.12
C LEU A 194 9.93 4.70 -10.58
N TYR A 195 9.77 4.06 -9.43
CA TYR A 195 8.50 3.88 -8.71
C TYR A 195 8.73 4.06 -7.21
N GLY A 196 7.71 4.47 -6.48
CA GLY A 196 7.79 4.61 -5.03
C GLY A 196 7.85 6.06 -4.58
N LEU A 197 8.62 6.38 -3.51
CA LEU A 197 8.73 7.70 -2.89
C LEU A 197 7.36 8.30 -2.55
N GLY A 198 6.68 7.77 -1.56
CA GLY A 198 5.35 8.19 -1.12
C GLY A 198 5.24 8.25 0.41
N GLU A 199 4.08 8.57 0.88
CA GLU A 199 2.78 8.55 0.21
C GLU A 199 2.51 9.88 -0.50
N ASN A 200 1.99 9.80 -1.71
CA ASN A 200 1.50 10.95 -2.47
C ASN A 200 0.52 10.50 -3.56
N THR A 201 -0.36 11.39 -3.99
CA THR A 201 -1.22 11.17 -5.15
C THR A 201 -0.57 11.78 -6.39
N GLN A 202 -0.22 10.95 -7.35
CA GLN A 202 0.47 11.35 -8.58
C GLN A 202 -0.51 11.30 -9.77
N PRO A 203 -0.82 12.44 -10.41
CA PRO A 203 -1.73 12.46 -11.55
C PRO A 203 -1.18 11.77 -12.80
N GLN A 204 0.15 11.58 -12.87
CA GLN A 204 0.81 10.94 -14.00
C GLN A 204 0.82 9.41 -13.90
N GLY A 205 0.41 8.84 -12.77
CA GLY A 205 0.36 7.42 -12.52
C GLY A 205 1.52 6.87 -11.70
N ILE A 206 1.78 5.57 -11.77
CA ILE A 206 2.70 4.87 -10.87
C ILE A 206 4.19 5.20 -11.10
N LYS A 207 4.57 5.47 -12.37
CA LYS A 207 5.96 5.83 -12.68
C LYS A 207 6.23 7.25 -12.22
N LEU A 208 7.35 7.46 -11.51
CA LEU A 208 7.79 8.80 -11.13
C LEU A 208 8.09 9.64 -12.36
N TYR A 209 7.65 10.89 -12.33
CA TYR A 209 7.94 11.89 -13.34
C TYR A 209 8.86 12.98 -12.77
N PRO A 210 9.70 13.60 -13.58
CA PRO A 210 10.43 14.78 -13.13
C PRO A 210 9.47 15.82 -12.56
N ASN A 211 9.47 15.93 -11.25
CA ASN A 211 8.70 16.88 -10.48
C ASN A 211 9.51 17.26 -9.24
N ASP A 212 9.36 18.47 -8.77
CA ASP A 212 10.13 18.96 -7.65
C ASP A 212 9.20 19.54 -6.57
N PRO A 213 9.35 19.09 -5.34
CA PRO A 213 9.94 17.85 -4.84
C PRO A 213 8.91 16.75 -4.56
N TYR A 214 9.36 15.49 -4.40
CA TYR A 214 8.62 14.45 -3.67
C TYR A 214 8.95 14.62 -2.19
N THR A 215 8.03 15.19 -1.42
CA THR A 215 8.21 15.42 0.01
C THR A 215 7.75 14.19 0.79
N LEU A 216 8.54 13.81 1.80
CA LEU A 216 8.31 12.66 2.66
C LEU A 216 8.25 13.14 4.11
N TYR A 217 7.03 13.33 4.61
CA TYR A 217 6.71 13.79 5.96
C TYR A 217 5.23 13.47 6.20
N THR A 218 4.91 12.70 7.23
CA THR A 218 3.51 12.30 7.47
C THR A 218 2.65 13.50 7.82
N THR A 219 1.52 13.66 7.16
CA THR A 219 0.70 14.87 7.26
C THR A 219 -0.78 14.53 7.06
N ASP A 220 -1.67 15.10 7.87
CA ASP A 220 -3.11 15.06 7.62
C ASP A 220 -3.49 16.06 6.53
N VAL A 221 -3.04 15.74 5.32
CA VAL A 221 -3.43 16.43 4.09
C VAL A 221 -4.21 15.44 3.25
N SER A 222 -5.48 15.74 3.00
CA SER A 222 -6.36 14.85 2.25
C SER A 222 -5.74 14.44 0.91
N ALA A 223 -5.90 13.18 0.53
CA ALA A 223 -5.41 12.57 -0.71
C ALA A 223 -5.88 13.27 -2.00
N ILE A 224 -6.80 14.22 -1.88
CA ILE A 224 -7.22 15.11 -2.97
C ILE A 224 -6.12 16.10 -3.41
N ASN A 225 -5.08 16.28 -2.60
CA ASN A 225 -3.96 17.16 -2.93
C ASN A 225 -2.93 16.37 -3.73
N LEU A 226 -2.58 16.90 -4.91
CA LEU A 226 -1.70 16.22 -5.85
C LEU A 226 -0.24 16.61 -5.62
N ASN A 227 0.67 15.66 -5.81
CA ASN A 227 2.11 15.89 -5.74
C ASN A 227 2.58 16.50 -4.40
N THR A 228 1.96 16.11 -3.30
CA THR A 228 2.35 16.54 -1.95
C THR A 228 2.47 15.33 -1.03
N ASP A 229 3.10 15.54 0.11
CA ASP A 229 3.15 14.59 1.22
C ASP A 229 1.74 14.35 1.79
N LEU A 230 1.45 13.09 2.09
CA LEU A 230 0.19 12.64 2.66
C LEU A 230 0.45 11.92 3.99
N TYR A 231 -0.39 10.94 4.30
CA TYR A 231 -0.42 10.25 5.59
C TYR A 231 0.80 9.35 5.87
N GLY A 232 1.50 8.90 4.84
CA GLY A 232 2.61 7.94 4.94
C GLY A 232 3.96 8.50 4.51
N SER A 233 5.05 7.90 5.02
CA SER A 233 6.43 8.26 4.64
C SER A 233 7.25 7.02 4.31
N HIS A 234 7.53 6.81 3.02
CA HIS A 234 8.23 5.65 2.47
C HIS A 234 9.40 6.09 1.58
N PRO A 235 10.59 6.36 2.14
CA PRO A 235 11.77 6.82 1.41
C PRO A 235 12.49 5.68 0.65
N VAL A 236 11.73 4.94 -0.13
CA VAL A 236 12.19 3.84 -0.97
C VAL A 236 11.75 4.05 -2.40
N TYR A 237 12.66 3.79 -3.34
CA TYR A 237 12.29 3.68 -4.75
C TYR A 237 12.74 2.34 -5.32
N MET A 238 11.96 1.84 -6.27
CA MET A 238 12.34 0.75 -7.17
C MET A 238 12.69 1.33 -8.53
N GLU A 239 13.78 0.87 -9.12
CA GLU A 239 14.14 1.19 -10.50
C GLU A 239 14.02 -0.06 -11.36
N LEU A 240 13.44 0.09 -12.55
CA LEU A 240 13.38 -0.93 -13.60
C LEU A 240 13.97 -0.37 -14.88
N ARG A 241 14.92 -1.08 -15.48
CA ARG A 241 15.51 -0.75 -16.79
C ARG A 241 16.02 -1.99 -17.51
N ASN A 242 16.19 -1.87 -18.81
CA ASN A 242 16.81 -2.92 -19.61
C ASN A 242 18.34 -2.74 -19.68
N VAL A 243 19.09 -3.82 -19.53
CA VAL A 243 20.52 -3.91 -19.83
C VAL A 243 20.67 -4.85 -21.00
N GLY A 244 20.91 -4.29 -22.19
CA GLY A 244 20.65 -4.99 -23.44
C GLY A 244 19.16 -5.29 -23.57
N ASP A 245 18.80 -6.56 -23.88
CA ASP A 245 17.41 -6.99 -24.04
C ASP A 245 16.80 -7.57 -22.74
N LYS A 246 17.51 -7.52 -21.62
CA LYS A 246 17.04 -8.09 -20.34
C LYS A 246 16.63 -7.00 -19.38
N PRO A 247 15.43 -7.10 -18.78
CA PRO A 247 15.00 -6.21 -17.72
C PRO A 247 15.70 -6.56 -16.39
N TYR A 248 16.08 -5.52 -15.65
CA TYR A 248 16.63 -5.64 -14.30
C TYR A 248 15.99 -4.61 -13.38
N ALA A 249 15.56 -5.07 -12.23
CA ALA A 249 15.06 -4.21 -11.16
C ALA A 249 16.03 -4.18 -9.98
N HIS A 250 16.01 -3.08 -9.23
CA HIS A 250 16.63 -2.95 -7.91
C HIS A 250 15.86 -1.92 -7.08
N ALA A 251 16.12 -1.87 -5.78
CA ALA A 251 15.58 -0.80 -4.94
C ALA A 251 16.63 -0.16 -4.07
N VAL A 252 16.37 1.10 -3.70
CA VAL A 252 17.19 1.89 -2.77
C VAL A 252 16.26 2.45 -1.70
N LEU A 253 16.56 2.14 -0.45
CA LEU A 253 15.91 2.69 0.74
C LEU A 253 16.87 3.65 1.42
N LEU A 254 16.45 4.89 1.71
CA LEU A 254 17.11 5.77 2.65
C LEU A 254 16.35 5.73 3.98
N LEU A 255 16.81 4.93 4.92
CA LEU A 255 16.14 4.75 6.21
C LEU A 255 16.39 5.96 7.13
N ASN A 256 15.47 6.91 7.10
CA ASN A 256 15.51 8.13 7.87
C ASN A 256 14.07 8.62 8.13
N SER A 257 13.73 9.06 9.34
CA SER A 257 12.38 9.49 9.74
C SER A 257 12.21 11.00 9.81
N ASN A 258 13.27 11.77 9.64
CA ASN A 258 13.16 13.23 9.52
C ASN A 258 12.52 13.62 8.17
N GLY A 259 11.85 14.74 8.14
CA GLY A 259 11.28 15.26 6.91
C GLY A 259 12.34 15.42 5.81
N MET A 260 11.96 15.10 4.58
CA MET A 260 12.85 15.23 3.43
C MET A 260 12.12 15.59 2.15
N ASP A 261 12.84 16.29 1.27
CA ASP A 261 12.47 16.50 -0.13
C ASP A 261 13.35 15.65 -1.04
N VAL A 262 12.76 14.95 -1.98
CA VAL A 262 13.46 14.18 -2.99
C VAL A 262 13.19 14.80 -4.37
N PHE A 263 14.23 15.34 -5.00
CA PHE A 263 14.15 16.00 -6.30
C PHE A 263 14.51 15.03 -7.42
N TYR A 264 13.54 14.62 -8.21
CA TYR A 264 13.75 13.79 -9.39
C TYR A 264 13.74 14.64 -10.66
N ARG A 265 14.88 14.68 -11.39
CA ARG A 265 15.08 15.51 -12.60
C ARG A 265 15.24 14.70 -13.88
N GLY A 266 14.79 13.45 -13.88
CA GLY A 266 14.93 12.55 -15.03
C GLY A 266 16.28 11.83 -15.07
N ASN A 267 17.39 12.55 -15.02
CA ASN A 267 18.77 12.00 -15.05
C ASN A 267 19.46 11.99 -13.68
N SER A 268 18.79 12.47 -12.65
CA SER A 268 19.34 12.51 -11.29
C SER A 268 18.23 12.51 -10.24
N LEU A 269 18.60 12.09 -9.03
CA LEU A 269 17.74 12.11 -7.86
C LEU A 269 18.54 12.68 -6.70
N THR A 270 18.02 13.75 -6.06
CA THR A 270 18.69 14.46 -4.97
C THR A 270 17.83 14.39 -3.72
N TYR A 271 18.39 13.89 -2.63
CA TYR A 271 17.80 13.90 -1.31
C TYR A 271 18.23 15.11 -0.52
N LYS A 272 17.28 15.81 0.11
CA LYS A 272 17.51 16.91 1.05
C LYS A 272 16.72 16.66 2.31
N LEU A 273 17.42 16.41 3.41
CA LEU A 273 16.85 16.03 4.71
C LEU A 273 17.09 17.13 5.73
N ILE A 274 16.16 17.26 6.68
CA ILE A 274 16.30 18.23 7.78
C ILE A 274 17.00 17.66 9.02
N GLY A 275 17.43 16.37 9.02
CA GLY A 275 18.10 15.77 10.17
C GLY A 275 18.52 14.33 9.96
N GLY A 276 18.91 13.66 11.03
CA GLY A 276 19.24 12.23 11.02
C GLY A 276 20.60 11.91 10.39
N VAL A 277 20.67 10.81 9.69
CA VAL A 277 21.85 10.23 9.05
C VAL A 277 21.53 9.79 7.62
N PHE A 278 22.55 9.51 6.81
CA PHE A 278 22.37 8.71 5.60
C PHE A 278 22.51 7.23 5.95
N ASP A 279 21.41 6.48 5.93
CA ASP A 279 21.38 5.02 6.15
C ASP A 279 20.74 4.35 4.93
N PHE A 280 21.56 4.15 3.89
CA PHE A 280 21.12 3.57 2.62
C PHE A 280 21.18 2.05 2.66
N TYR A 281 20.14 1.43 2.12
CA TYR A 281 20.06 0.00 1.84
C TYR A 281 19.78 -0.22 0.35
N PHE A 282 20.58 -1.08 -0.26
CA PHE A 282 20.49 -1.45 -1.67
C PHE A 282 20.02 -2.90 -1.77
N PHE A 283 18.97 -3.13 -2.54
CA PHE A 283 18.38 -4.44 -2.81
C PHE A 283 18.54 -4.75 -4.29
N VAL A 284 19.28 -5.80 -4.60
CA VAL A 284 19.78 -6.01 -5.98
C VAL A 284 18.75 -6.51 -6.97
N GLY A 285 17.67 -7.14 -6.55
CA GLY A 285 16.72 -7.80 -7.43
C GLY A 285 17.25 -9.17 -7.91
N PRO A 286 17.14 -9.57 -9.18
CA PRO A 286 17.03 -8.77 -10.41
C PRO A 286 15.60 -8.47 -10.92
N THR A 287 14.58 -9.19 -10.47
CA THR A 287 13.19 -8.95 -10.90
C THR A 287 12.46 -8.04 -9.89
N PRO A 288 11.34 -7.40 -10.27
CA PRO A 288 10.52 -6.66 -9.31
C PRO A 288 10.07 -7.50 -8.10
N LEU A 289 9.76 -8.79 -8.30
CA LEU A 289 9.40 -9.70 -7.21
C LEU A 289 10.58 -9.99 -6.28
N ASP A 290 11.79 -10.21 -6.82
CA ASP A 290 13.00 -10.38 -6.00
C ASP A 290 13.29 -9.12 -5.18
N VAL A 291 13.05 -7.94 -5.76
CA VAL A 291 13.22 -6.66 -5.04
C VAL A 291 12.30 -6.58 -3.84
N VAL A 292 11.00 -6.85 -4.01
CA VAL A 292 10.06 -6.77 -2.87
C VAL A 292 10.29 -7.90 -1.86
N ASP A 293 10.76 -9.06 -2.29
CA ASP A 293 11.19 -10.14 -1.40
C ASP A 293 12.38 -9.71 -0.53
N GLN A 294 13.44 -9.20 -1.15
CA GLN A 294 14.62 -8.70 -0.45
C GLN A 294 14.29 -7.52 0.47
N TYR A 295 13.46 -6.58 0.02
CA TYR A 295 13.03 -5.41 0.80
C TYR A 295 12.21 -5.83 2.01
N THR A 296 11.17 -6.64 1.83
CA THR A 296 10.29 -7.05 2.94
C THR A 296 10.96 -8.05 3.88
N SER A 297 11.98 -8.78 3.43
CA SER A 297 12.81 -9.58 4.34
C SER A 297 13.58 -8.72 5.35
N PHE A 298 13.87 -7.48 4.98
CA PHE A 298 14.55 -6.50 5.83
C PHE A 298 13.58 -5.73 6.73
N ILE A 299 12.52 -5.15 6.15
CA ILE A 299 11.59 -4.29 6.90
C ILE A 299 10.54 -5.07 7.70
N GLY A 300 10.45 -6.37 7.49
CA GLY A 300 9.42 -7.27 8.02
C GLY A 300 8.40 -7.67 6.96
N ARG A 301 8.09 -8.96 6.91
CA ARG A 301 7.07 -9.52 6.00
C ARG A 301 5.69 -8.95 6.34
N PRO A 302 4.83 -8.69 5.32
CA PRO A 302 3.45 -8.27 5.56
C PRO A 302 2.71 -9.20 6.53
N ALA A 303 1.85 -8.60 7.37
CA ALA A 303 1.02 -9.36 8.29
C ALA A 303 0.14 -10.36 7.53
N PRO A 304 -0.03 -11.57 8.07
CA PRO A 304 -1.03 -12.48 7.57
C PRO A 304 -2.42 -11.91 7.85
N MET A 305 -3.26 -11.83 6.82
CA MET A 305 -4.60 -11.27 6.96
C MET A 305 -5.63 -12.36 7.24
N PRO A 306 -6.64 -12.12 8.09
CA PRO A 306 -7.76 -13.02 8.26
C PRO A 306 -8.53 -13.19 6.95
N TYR A 307 -9.06 -14.39 6.69
CA TYR A 307 -9.77 -14.68 5.43
C TYR A 307 -10.97 -13.76 5.21
N TRP A 308 -11.71 -13.45 6.28
CA TRP A 308 -12.87 -12.56 6.23
C TRP A 308 -12.53 -11.13 5.81
N SER A 309 -11.29 -10.67 6.07
CA SER A 309 -10.85 -9.32 5.69
C SER A 309 -10.74 -9.12 4.17
N LEU A 310 -10.70 -10.21 3.41
CA LEU A 310 -10.77 -10.18 1.95
C LEU A 310 -12.20 -10.05 1.41
N GLY A 311 -13.22 -10.15 2.26
CA GLY A 311 -14.61 -9.88 1.90
C GLY A 311 -14.85 -8.39 1.62
N PHE A 312 -16.12 -7.99 1.54
CA PHE A 312 -16.51 -6.61 1.36
C PHE A 312 -16.84 -5.96 2.71
N HIS A 313 -16.40 -4.70 2.86
CA HIS A 313 -16.54 -3.89 4.07
C HIS A 313 -17.42 -2.68 3.79
N GLN A 314 -18.31 -2.35 4.73
CA GLN A 314 -19.12 -1.15 4.70
C GLN A 314 -18.87 -0.29 5.93
N CYS A 315 -18.58 0.97 5.71
CA CYS A 315 -18.39 2.00 6.72
C CYS A 315 -19.09 3.29 6.31
N ARG A 316 -19.33 4.15 7.28
CA ARG A 316 -19.67 5.56 7.08
C ARG A 316 -19.40 6.34 8.36
N TRP A 317 -18.78 7.50 8.23
CA TRP A 317 -18.85 8.53 9.24
C TRP A 317 -20.25 9.16 9.22
N GLY A 318 -21.04 8.94 10.29
CA GLY A 318 -22.44 9.37 10.39
C GLY A 318 -23.46 8.22 10.47
N TYR A 319 -23.05 7.05 10.90
CA TYR A 319 -23.99 6.03 11.40
C TYR A 319 -24.41 6.38 12.84
N HIS A 320 -25.22 7.43 12.97
CA HIS A 320 -25.51 8.12 14.22
C HIS A 320 -26.05 7.24 15.36
N ASN A 321 -26.58 6.07 15.06
CA ASN A 321 -27.09 5.14 16.07
C ASN A 321 -27.12 3.70 15.55
N LEU A 322 -27.26 2.76 16.48
CA LEU A 322 -27.27 1.33 16.19
C LEU A 322 -28.34 0.89 15.19
N SER A 323 -29.56 1.49 15.25
CA SER A 323 -30.62 1.08 14.30
C SER A 323 -30.28 1.42 12.85
N VAL A 324 -29.51 2.46 12.59
CA VAL A 324 -29.00 2.76 11.24
C VAL A 324 -28.04 1.68 10.78
N VAL A 325 -27.16 1.20 11.65
CA VAL A 325 -26.22 0.11 11.34
C VAL A 325 -26.98 -1.21 11.05
N GLU A 326 -28.00 -1.51 11.86
CA GLU A 326 -28.88 -2.67 11.64
C GLU A 326 -29.60 -2.59 10.30
N ASP A 327 -30.12 -1.41 9.93
CA ASP A 327 -30.79 -1.15 8.65
C ASP A 327 -29.83 -1.33 7.46
N VAL A 328 -28.58 -0.89 7.59
CA VAL A 328 -27.56 -1.07 6.54
C VAL A 328 -27.32 -2.54 6.27
N VAL A 329 -27.05 -3.33 7.30
CA VAL A 329 -26.82 -4.78 7.16
C VAL A 329 -28.04 -5.48 6.54
N GLU A 330 -29.24 -5.12 6.97
CA GLU A 330 -30.48 -5.71 6.43
C GLU A 330 -30.73 -5.31 4.96
N ASN A 331 -30.39 -4.08 4.56
CA ASN A 331 -30.53 -3.61 3.18
C ASN A 331 -29.51 -4.27 2.24
N TYR A 332 -28.26 -4.49 2.65
CA TYR A 332 -27.30 -5.30 1.91
C TYR A 332 -27.83 -6.70 1.65
N LYS A 333 -28.38 -7.34 2.69
CA LYS A 333 -29.01 -8.67 2.58
C LYS A 333 -30.20 -8.67 1.60
N LYS A 334 -31.12 -7.69 1.69
CA LYS A 334 -32.25 -7.55 0.77
C LYS A 334 -31.81 -7.31 -0.66
N ALA A 335 -30.80 -6.49 -0.86
CA ALA A 335 -30.20 -6.21 -2.15
C ALA A 335 -29.35 -7.36 -2.70
N LYS A 336 -29.13 -8.42 -1.92
CA LYS A 336 -28.27 -9.56 -2.29
C LYS A 336 -26.88 -9.13 -2.71
N ILE A 337 -26.31 -8.14 -2.03
CA ILE A 337 -24.93 -7.70 -2.17
C ILE A 337 -24.12 -8.35 -1.04
N PRO A 338 -23.02 -9.05 -1.32
CA PRO A 338 -22.16 -9.62 -0.28
C PRO A 338 -21.63 -8.58 0.70
N LEU A 339 -21.61 -8.91 2.01
CA LEU A 339 -21.08 -8.05 3.06
C LEU A 339 -20.49 -8.89 4.19
N ASP A 340 -19.20 -8.80 4.44
CA ASP A 340 -18.52 -9.48 5.55
C ASP A 340 -18.39 -8.62 6.79
N VAL A 341 -18.12 -7.32 6.63
CA VAL A 341 -17.74 -6.47 7.75
C VAL A 341 -18.54 -5.18 7.75
N ILE A 342 -19.15 -4.89 8.89
CA ILE A 342 -19.76 -3.59 9.15
C ILE A 342 -18.89 -2.81 10.15
N TRP A 343 -18.70 -1.52 9.90
CA TRP A 343 -17.85 -0.64 10.68
C TRP A 343 -18.62 0.49 11.32
N ASN A 344 -18.11 0.94 12.46
CA ASN A 344 -18.45 2.26 12.99
C ASN A 344 -17.23 3.17 13.05
N ASP A 345 -17.44 4.38 12.59
CA ASP A 345 -16.59 5.53 12.83
C ASP A 345 -16.81 6.03 14.27
N ASP A 346 -16.36 7.22 14.64
CA ASP A 346 -16.42 7.80 16.00
C ASP A 346 -17.84 8.01 16.54
N ASP A 347 -18.87 7.87 15.70
CA ASP A 347 -20.30 7.92 16.08
C ASP A 347 -20.68 6.98 17.24
N HIS A 348 -19.95 5.86 17.40
CA HIS A 348 -20.24 4.92 18.48
C HIS A 348 -19.78 5.42 19.85
N MET A 349 -18.88 6.42 19.90
CA MET A 349 -18.23 6.92 21.10
C MET A 349 -19.13 7.87 21.92
N ASP A 350 -18.90 7.96 23.21
CA ASP A 350 -19.49 8.97 24.08
C ASP A 350 -18.72 10.30 23.97
N GLY A 351 -19.23 11.22 23.14
CA GLY A 351 -18.61 12.52 22.89
C GLY A 351 -17.23 12.39 22.24
N HIS A 352 -17.12 11.49 21.27
CA HIS A 352 -15.91 11.20 20.49
C HIS A 352 -14.69 10.78 21.32
N LYS A 353 -14.91 10.24 22.53
CA LYS A 353 -13.85 9.77 23.43
C LYS A 353 -13.54 8.30 23.17
N ASP A 354 -12.31 7.97 22.87
CA ASP A 354 -11.85 6.61 22.61
C ASP A 354 -12.15 5.65 23.76
N PHE A 355 -12.31 4.38 23.44
CA PHE A 355 -12.62 3.33 24.40
C PHE A 355 -13.92 3.55 25.20
N THR A 356 -14.86 4.33 24.64
CA THR A 356 -16.19 4.55 25.22
C THR A 356 -17.29 4.11 24.28
N LEU A 357 -18.49 3.98 24.81
CA LEU A 357 -19.69 3.68 24.04
C LEU A 357 -20.76 4.70 24.39
N ASN A 358 -21.38 5.30 23.37
CA ASN A 358 -22.51 6.21 23.55
C ASN A 358 -23.71 5.47 24.13
N PRO A 359 -24.15 5.75 25.36
CA PRO A 359 -25.18 4.97 26.04
C PRO A 359 -26.57 5.14 25.45
N ILE A 360 -26.81 6.23 24.73
CA ILE A 360 -28.12 6.56 24.11
C ILE A 360 -28.19 5.97 22.68
N ASN A 361 -27.20 6.28 21.87
CA ASN A 361 -27.20 5.93 20.45
C ASN A 361 -26.76 4.49 20.22
N TYR A 362 -25.86 3.97 21.07
CA TYR A 362 -25.34 2.62 21.02
C TYR A 362 -25.50 1.92 22.37
N PRO A 363 -26.73 1.69 22.87
CA PRO A 363 -26.96 1.06 24.17
C PRO A 363 -26.32 -0.32 24.21
N ARG A 364 -25.38 -0.55 25.12
CA ARG A 364 -24.56 -1.78 25.19
C ARG A 364 -25.38 -3.08 25.07
N PRO A 365 -26.51 -3.29 25.78
CA PRO A 365 -27.27 -4.55 25.65
C PRO A 365 -27.79 -4.80 24.24
N LYS A 366 -28.22 -3.74 23.52
CA LYS A 366 -28.70 -3.85 22.14
C LYS A 366 -27.54 -4.11 21.18
N LEU A 367 -26.41 -3.39 21.35
CA LEU A 367 -25.21 -3.61 20.56
C LEU A 367 -24.72 -5.05 20.71
N LEU A 368 -24.62 -5.59 21.92
CA LEU A 368 -24.19 -6.97 22.13
C LEU A 368 -25.14 -7.98 21.46
N SER A 369 -26.45 -7.77 21.52
CA SER A 369 -27.43 -8.62 20.82
C SER A 369 -27.28 -8.54 19.30
N PHE A 370 -27.00 -7.35 18.76
CA PHE A 370 -26.69 -7.18 17.34
C PHE A 370 -25.40 -7.91 16.93
N LEU A 371 -24.34 -7.77 17.74
CA LEU A 371 -23.06 -8.43 17.48
C LEU A 371 -23.20 -9.96 17.55
N GLU A 372 -23.92 -10.49 18.54
CA GLU A 372 -24.23 -11.92 18.62
C GLU A 372 -24.91 -12.43 17.33
N LYS A 373 -25.87 -11.66 16.80
CA LYS A 373 -26.58 -11.98 15.56
C LYS A 373 -25.66 -12.03 14.36
N ILE A 374 -24.84 -10.99 14.16
CA ILE A 374 -23.94 -10.91 12.99
C ILE A 374 -22.77 -11.90 13.09
N HIS A 375 -22.16 -12.07 14.27
CA HIS A 375 -21.11 -13.08 14.51
C HIS A 375 -21.65 -14.49 14.29
N GLY A 376 -22.90 -14.76 14.69
CA GLY A 376 -23.57 -16.06 14.49
C GLY A 376 -23.60 -16.49 13.03
N ILE A 377 -23.80 -15.55 12.11
CA ILE A 377 -23.76 -15.84 10.67
C ILE A 377 -22.34 -15.76 10.11
N GLY A 378 -21.37 -15.16 10.80
CA GLY A 378 -19.97 -15.07 10.40
C GLY A 378 -19.52 -13.69 9.92
N MET A 379 -20.39 -12.68 9.98
CA MET A 379 -20.00 -11.28 9.75
C MET A 379 -19.16 -10.76 10.91
N LYS A 380 -18.45 -9.67 10.67
CA LYS A 380 -17.48 -9.05 11.55
C LYS A 380 -17.82 -7.58 11.84
N TYR A 381 -17.30 -7.08 12.96
CA TYR A 381 -17.51 -5.72 13.40
C TYR A 381 -16.19 -5.04 13.76
N ILE A 382 -15.93 -3.88 13.17
CA ILE A 382 -14.73 -3.07 13.40
C ILE A 382 -15.14 -1.67 13.82
N VAL A 383 -14.36 -1.05 14.69
CA VAL A 383 -14.54 0.34 15.12
C VAL A 383 -13.26 1.13 15.00
N LEU A 384 -13.44 2.44 14.84
CA LEU A 384 -12.37 3.44 14.86
C LEU A 384 -11.90 3.69 16.30
N ILE A 385 -10.60 3.91 16.46
CA ILE A 385 -9.97 4.52 17.63
C ILE A 385 -8.90 5.52 17.17
N ASP A 386 -8.88 6.69 17.77
CA ASP A 386 -7.91 7.75 17.53
C ASP A 386 -6.83 7.80 18.62
N PRO A 387 -5.68 8.42 18.36
CA PRO A 387 -4.67 8.60 19.41
C PRO A 387 -4.96 9.79 20.34
N GLY A 388 -5.91 10.65 20.01
CA GLY A 388 -6.21 11.87 20.75
C GLY A 388 -7.06 11.67 22.01
N ILE A 389 -6.44 11.45 23.17
CA ILE A 389 -7.17 11.17 24.43
C ILE A 389 -7.72 12.45 25.05
N GLY A 390 -9.05 12.54 25.13
CA GLY A 390 -9.77 13.72 25.64
C GLY A 390 -9.37 14.13 27.07
N VAL A 391 -9.04 15.40 27.26
CA VAL A 391 -8.66 15.97 28.55
C VAL A 391 -9.92 16.18 29.39
N ASN A 392 -10.24 15.20 30.21
CA ASN A 392 -11.39 15.24 31.09
C ASN A 392 -11.12 14.44 32.37
N SER A 393 -11.19 15.10 33.54
CA SER A 393 -10.91 14.49 34.84
C SER A 393 -11.94 13.43 35.27
N SER A 394 -13.12 13.35 34.65
CA SER A 394 -14.10 12.28 34.87
C SER A 394 -13.95 11.12 33.90
N TYR A 395 -13.09 11.23 32.88
CA TYR A 395 -12.84 10.21 31.87
C TYR A 395 -11.80 9.20 32.37
N GLY A 396 -12.24 7.98 32.63
CA GLY A 396 -11.39 6.96 33.26
C GLY A 396 -10.12 6.60 32.47
N VAL A 397 -10.17 6.60 31.14
CA VAL A 397 -9.01 6.37 30.26
C VAL A 397 -7.96 7.47 30.49
N TYR A 398 -8.39 8.74 30.50
CA TYR A 398 -7.50 9.88 30.77
C TYR A 398 -6.87 9.82 32.16
N GLN A 399 -7.66 9.47 33.21
CA GLN A 399 -7.14 9.30 34.56
C GLN A 399 -6.04 8.24 34.62
N ARG A 400 -6.23 7.09 33.95
CA ARG A 400 -5.24 6.02 33.88
C ARG A 400 -4.03 6.41 33.06
N ALA A 401 -4.22 7.19 31.98
CA ALA A 401 -3.15 7.72 31.15
C ALA A 401 -2.22 8.66 31.95
N ILE A 402 -2.79 9.62 32.70
CA ILE A 402 -2.04 10.52 33.60
C ILE A 402 -1.29 9.71 34.66
N ALA A 403 -1.96 8.75 35.33
CA ALA A 403 -1.35 7.94 36.38
C ALA A 403 -0.15 7.11 35.88
N ASN A 404 -0.14 6.73 34.63
CA ASN A 404 0.95 5.95 33.98
C ASN A 404 1.99 6.84 33.28
N ASP A 405 1.80 8.17 33.24
CA ASP A 405 2.70 9.11 32.58
C ASP A 405 2.97 8.74 31.11
N VAL A 406 1.89 8.58 30.32
CA VAL A 406 1.97 8.04 28.96
C VAL A 406 2.02 9.09 27.86
N PHE A 407 1.84 10.38 28.18
CA PHE A 407 1.70 11.41 27.15
C PHE A 407 3.02 12.03 26.70
N ILE A 408 3.08 12.43 25.43
CA ILE A 408 4.13 13.31 24.90
C ILE A 408 4.10 14.61 25.68
N LYS A 409 5.29 15.19 25.95
CA LYS A 409 5.42 16.36 26.82
C LYS A 409 5.91 17.60 26.08
N TYR A 410 5.42 18.74 26.54
CA TYR A 410 5.94 20.04 26.16
C TYR A 410 6.23 20.85 27.43
N GLU A 411 7.48 21.30 27.59
CA GLU A 411 7.95 21.97 28.82
C GLU A 411 7.66 21.18 30.12
N GLY A 412 7.68 19.85 30.06
CA GLY A 412 7.46 18.96 31.20
C GLY A 412 6.02 18.55 31.45
N GLU A 413 5.04 19.22 30.86
CA GLU A 413 3.61 18.93 30.95
C GLU A 413 3.11 18.15 29.71
N PRO A 414 2.01 17.38 29.83
CA PRO A 414 1.37 16.76 28.66
C PRO A 414 1.08 17.77 27.56
N TYR A 415 1.49 17.47 26.32
CA TYR A 415 1.25 18.36 25.18
C TYR A 415 -0.25 18.48 24.91
N LEU A 416 -0.77 19.70 24.95
CA LEU A 416 -2.18 19.99 24.72
C LEU A 416 -2.47 20.26 23.25
N ALA A 417 -3.42 19.53 22.70
CA ALA A 417 -3.87 19.60 21.32
C ALA A 417 -5.40 19.57 21.25
N GLN A 418 -5.95 19.53 20.06
CA GLN A 418 -7.38 19.38 19.83
C GLN A 418 -7.65 18.46 18.65
N VAL A 419 -8.55 17.49 18.85
CA VAL A 419 -9.22 16.72 17.80
C VAL A 419 -10.68 16.50 18.19
N TRP A 420 -11.35 15.44 17.76
CA TRP A 420 -12.79 15.23 17.92
C TRP A 420 -13.34 15.34 19.35
N PRO A 421 -12.67 14.83 20.40
CA PRO A 421 -13.14 15.01 21.79
C PRO A 421 -13.07 16.44 22.31
N GLY A 422 -12.52 17.39 21.55
CA GLY A 422 -12.13 18.72 21.99
C GLY A 422 -10.65 18.76 22.39
N ALA A 423 -10.33 19.28 23.57
CA ALA A 423 -8.96 19.26 24.09
C ALA A 423 -8.46 17.84 24.34
N VAL A 424 -7.26 17.50 23.86
CA VAL A 424 -6.67 16.16 23.95
C VAL A 424 -5.18 16.21 24.33
N ASN A 425 -4.67 15.07 24.81
CA ASN A 425 -3.24 14.79 24.85
C ASN A 425 -2.93 13.54 24.01
N PHE A 426 -1.75 13.51 23.38
CA PHE A 426 -1.31 12.39 22.55
C PHE A 426 -0.43 11.40 23.33
N PRO A 427 -0.75 10.09 23.35
CA PRO A 427 0.10 9.06 23.92
C PRO A 427 1.45 8.96 23.22
N ASP A 428 2.51 8.74 23.96
CA ASP A 428 3.86 8.53 23.46
C ASP A 428 4.14 7.05 23.23
N PHE A 429 3.92 6.55 22.04
CA PHE A 429 4.12 5.12 21.70
C PHE A 429 5.59 4.68 21.65
N LEU A 430 6.56 5.59 21.80
CA LEU A 430 7.96 5.24 22.06
C LEU A 430 8.21 4.86 23.51
N ASN A 431 7.27 5.16 24.42
CA ASN A 431 7.34 4.81 25.82
C ASN A 431 6.77 3.41 26.08
N PRO A 432 7.55 2.46 26.60
CA PRO A 432 7.06 1.11 26.92
C PRO A 432 5.84 1.08 27.87
N LYS A 433 5.69 2.07 28.76
CA LYS A 433 4.51 2.18 29.62
C LYS A 433 3.25 2.51 28.84
N THR A 434 3.38 3.35 27.81
CA THR A 434 2.28 3.69 26.91
C THR A 434 1.82 2.44 26.14
N VAL A 435 2.75 1.64 25.63
CA VAL A 435 2.42 0.40 24.93
C VAL A 435 1.64 -0.57 25.84
N ALA A 436 2.02 -0.69 27.11
CA ALA A 436 1.31 -1.52 28.06
C ALA A 436 -0.08 -0.94 28.38
N TRP A 437 -0.17 0.36 28.70
CA TRP A 437 -1.42 1.06 28.99
C TRP A 437 -2.40 0.97 27.79
N TRP A 438 -1.92 1.17 26.56
CA TRP A 438 -2.74 1.07 25.35
C TRP A 438 -3.33 -0.33 25.18
N GLY A 439 -2.53 -1.36 25.46
CA GLY A 439 -2.99 -2.74 25.46
C GLY A 439 -4.08 -3.00 26.53
N ASP A 440 -3.91 -2.46 27.74
CA ASP A 440 -4.90 -2.58 28.80
C ASP A 440 -6.23 -1.85 28.45
N GLU A 441 -6.16 -0.68 27.78
CA GLU A 441 -7.37 0.03 27.33
C GLU A 441 -8.09 -0.72 26.20
N ILE A 442 -7.35 -1.26 25.24
CA ILE A 442 -7.92 -2.11 24.19
C ILE A 442 -8.59 -3.35 24.79
N GLN A 443 -7.95 -4.00 25.76
CA GLN A 443 -8.55 -5.15 26.47
C GLN A 443 -9.86 -4.76 27.16
N ARG A 444 -9.87 -3.68 27.94
CA ARG A 444 -11.08 -3.19 28.63
C ARG A 444 -12.20 -2.86 27.64
N PHE A 445 -11.82 -2.26 26.53
CA PHE A 445 -12.80 -1.92 25.48
C PHE A 445 -13.34 -3.18 24.80
N HIS A 446 -12.51 -4.17 24.54
CA HIS A 446 -12.95 -5.45 23.98
C HIS A 446 -13.89 -6.22 24.92
N GLU A 447 -13.70 -6.11 26.25
CA GLU A 447 -14.64 -6.64 27.25
C GLU A 447 -15.98 -5.87 27.26
N LEU A 448 -15.95 -4.60 26.87
CA LEU A 448 -17.15 -3.78 26.70
C LEU A 448 -17.90 -4.09 25.40
N VAL A 449 -17.14 -4.20 24.29
CA VAL A 449 -17.60 -4.44 22.90
C VAL A 449 -16.66 -5.44 22.23
N PRO A 450 -17.11 -6.67 21.93
CA PRO A 450 -16.26 -7.68 21.27
C PRO A 450 -16.07 -7.36 19.78
N VAL A 451 -15.12 -6.50 19.48
CA VAL A 451 -14.74 -6.12 18.11
C VAL A 451 -13.81 -7.16 17.48
N ASP A 452 -13.86 -7.34 16.16
CA ASP A 452 -13.05 -8.32 15.41
C ASP A 452 -11.76 -7.70 14.84
N GLY A 453 -11.61 -6.38 14.94
CA GLY A 453 -10.46 -5.62 14.48
C GLY A 453 -10.58 -4.17 14.88
N LEU A 454 -9.51 -3.40 14.63
CA LEU A 454 -9.47 -1.97 14.96
C LEU A 454 -9.03 -1.15 13.76
N TRP A 455 -9.59 0.05 13.67
CA TRP A 455 -9.18 1.08 12.73
C TRP A 455 -8.52 2.21 13.53
N ILE A 456 -7.26 2.51 13.22
CA ILE A 456 -6.50 3.59 13.83
C ILE A 456 -6.35 4.72 12.80
N ASP A 457 -7.01 5.83 13.10
CA ASP A 457 -7.07 7.03 12.28
C ASP A 457 -6.39 8.21 12.96
N MET A 458 -6.27 9.34 12.29
CA MET A 458 -5.71 10.60 12.82
C MET A 458 -4.28 10.47 13.40
N ASN A 459 -3.53 9.49 12.97
CA ASN A 459 -2.27 9.05 13.60
C ASN A 459 -0.98 9.47 12.88
N GLU A 460 -1.01 10.58 12.17
CA GLU A 460 0.17 11.28 11.62
C GLU A 460 1.09 11.94 12.68
N ALA A 461 0.70 12.61 13.80
CA ALA A 461 -0.60 12.78 14.41
C ALA A 461 -1.32 14.03 13.90
N SER A 462 -2.61 13.91 13.62
CA SER A 462 -3.45 15.05 13.25
C SER A 462 -3.83 15.89 14.47
N ASN A 463 -3.77 17.22 14.33
CA ASN A 463 -4.15 18.18 15.34
C ASN A 463 -4.83 19.39 14.68
N PHE A 464 -5.99 19.78 15.14
CA PHE A 464 -6.69 20.97 14.58
C PHE A 464 -6.01 22.28 14.95
N CYS A 465 -5.16 22.24 15.96
CA CYS A 465 -4.38 23.39 16.46
C CYS A 465 -2.91 23.29 16.02
N SER A 466 -2.16 24.36 16.21
CA SER A 466 -0.72 24.41 15.98
C SER A 466 -0.02 25.12 17.13
N GLY A 467 1.15 24.64 17.53
CA GLY A 467 1.99 25.28 18.51
C GLY A 467 1.62 24.96 19.96
N LYS A 468 1.94 25.88 20.90
CA LYS A 468 1.65 25.73 22.32
C LYS A 468 0.26 26.29 22.63
N CYS A 469 -0.63 25.45 23.08
CA CYS A 469 -2.02 25.80 23.35
C CYS A 469 -2.36 25.77 24.85
N THR A 470 -3.36 26.53 25.22
CA THR A 470 -4.00 26.52 26.57
C THR A 470 -5.51 26.48 26.42
N ILE A 471 -6.21 25.91 27.36
CA ILE A 471 -7.67 25.95 27.39
C ILE A 471 -8.09 27.39 27.73
N PRO A 472 -8.94 28.05 26.91
CA PRO A 472 -9.39 29.42 27.21
C PRO A 472 -10.15 29.48 28.54
N GLU A 473 -9.89 30.51 29.31
CA GLU A 473 -10.55 30.70 30.62
C GLU A 473 -12.08 30.80 30.46
N GLY A 474 -12.81 29.97 31.20
CA GLY A 474 -14.29 29.93 31.15
C GLY A 474 -14.91 29.34 29.90
N LYS A 475 -14.12 28.76 28.98
CA LYS A 475 -14.59 28.06 27.77
C LYS A 475 -14.20 26.60 27.85
N GLN A 476 -15.06 25.74 27.31
CA GLN A 476 -14.74 24.35 27.01
C GLN A 476 -14.71 24.21 25.49
N CYS A 477 -13.68 23.55 24.96
CA CYS A 477 -13.68 23.16 23.58
C CYS A 477 -14.78 22.13 23.35
N PRO A 478 -15.74 22.40 22.42
CA PRO A 478 -16.80 21.44 22.14
C PRO A 478 -16.20 20.15 21.58
N SER A 479 -16.78 19.03 21.98
CA SER A 479 -16.58 17.76 21.28
C SER A 479 -17.45 17.76 20.02
N GLY A 480 -16.94 17.16 18.95
CA GLY A 480 -17.68 16.89 17.74
C GLY A 480 -17.51 17.90 16.62
N THR A 481 -18.27 17.65 15.56
CA THR A 481 -18.19 18.32 14.28
C THR A 481 -19.09 19.54 14.21
N GLY A 482 -18.65 20.65 14.79
CA GLY A 482 -19.32 21.95 14.55
C GLY A 482 -18.90 22.53 13.19
N PRO A 483 -19.67 23.45 12.60
CA PRO A 483 -19.22 24.18 11.43
C PRO A 483 -17.94 24.97 11.76
N GLY A 484 -16.85 24.58 11.09
CA GLY A 484 -15.49 25.09 11.34
C GLY A 484 -14.73 24.17 12.27
N TRP A 485 -13.95 23.31 11.71
CA TRP A 485 -12.91 22.50 12.36
C TRP A 485 -11.78 23.39 12.85
N GLU A 486 -12.16 24.48 13.47
CA GLU A 486 -11.23 25.50 13.91
C GLU A 486 -10.74 25.16 15.31
N CYS A 487 -9.47 25.40 15.53
CA CYS A 487 -8.87 25.33 16.84
C CYS A 487 -9.61 26.24 17.82
N CYS A 488 -10.22 25.68 18.86
CA CYS A 488 -10.90 26.43 19.90
C CYS A 488 -9.96 26.80 21.06
N LEU A 489 -8.75 26.22 21.13
CA LEU A 489 -7.73 26.50 22.12
C LEU A 489 -7.07 27.86 21.86
N ASP A 490 -6.59 28.51 22.91
CA ASP A 490 -5.73 29.67 22.78
C ASP A 490 -4.30 29.20 22.50
N CYS A 491 -3.92 29.22 21.21
CA CYS A 491 -2.59 28.77 20.78
C CYS A 491 -1.68 29.96 20.49
N LYS A 492 -0.46 29.85 20.97
CA LYS A 492 0.61 30.80 20.62
C LYS A 492 1.56 30.11 19.66
N ASN A 493 1.91 30.80 18.60
CA ASN A 493 3.03 30.35 17.79
C ASN A 493 4.22 30.11 18.73
N ILE A 494 4.76 28.91 18.67
CA ILE A 494 5.93 28.58 19.50
C ILE A 494 7.02 29.54 19.10
N THR A 495 7.63 30.15 20.10
CA THR A 495 8.85 30.95 19.91
C THR A 495 9.84 30.07 19.19
N LYS A 496 10.21 30.46 17.99
CA LYS A 496 10.97 29.72 17.01
C LYS A 496 12.20 29.07 17.63
N THR A 497 12.05 27.80 18.00
CA THR A 497 13.22 26.99 18.26
C THR A 497 13.77 26.55 16.90
N ARG A 498 15.01 26.12 16.84
CA ARG A 498 15.60 25.55 15.63
C ARG A 498 14.90 24.29 15.16
N TRP A 499 14.07 23.66 15.99
CA TRP A 499 13.30 22.46 15.70
C TRP A 499 11.97 22.79 15.03
N ASP A 500 11.39 23.95 15.32
CA ASP A 500 10.12 24.39 14.73
C ASP A 500 10.34 25.10 13.38
N ASP A 501 11.51 25.70 13.19
CA ASP A 501 11.89 26.42 11.97
C ASP A 501 13.32 26.03 11.55
N PRO A 502 13.51 24.82 10.98
CA PRO A 502 14.83 24.38 10.54
C PRO A 502 15.36 25.28 9.44
N PRO A 503 16.71 25.40 9.28
CA PRO A 503 17.32 26.27 8.27
C PRO A 503 16.91 25.99 6.84
N TYR A 504 16.62 24.72 6.52
CA TYR A 504 16.00 24.29 5.27
C TYR A 504 14.55 23.92 5.53
N ARG A 505 13.64 24.49 4.77
CA ARG A 505 12.21 24.16 4.84
C ARG A 505 11.88 23.18 3.73
N ILE A 506 11.40 22.00 4.11
CA ILE A 506 10.81 21.04 3.18
C ILE A 506 9.51 21.56 2.63
N ASN A 507 9.05 21.00 1.51
CA ASN A 507 7.78 21.39 0.86
C ASN A 507 6.55 20.77 1.55
N ALA A 508 6.52 20.76 2.88
CA ALA A 508 5.41 20.19 3.65
C ALA A 508 4.05 20.73 3.19
N SER A 509 3.09 19.82 3.02
CA SER A 509 1.73 20.07 2.49
C SER A 509 1.73 20.74 1.11
N GLY A 510 2.81 20.64 0.33
CA GLY A 510 2.95 21.28 -0.97
C GLY A 510 3.07 22.81 -0.94
N LEU A 511 3.13 23.42 0.24
CA LEU A 511 3.08 24.87 0.45
C LEU A 511 4.21 25.40 1.33
N GLN A 512 5.18 24.55 1.70
CA GLN A 512 6.26 24.89 2.66
C GLN A 512 5.72 25.41 4.00
N VAL A 513 4.59 24.86 4.46
CA VAL A 513 4.06 25.19 5.79
C VAL A 513 5.08 24.80 6.88
N PRO A 514 5.03 25.41 8.07
CA PRO A 514 5.85 24.97 9.19
C PRO A 514 5.60 23.49 9.50
N ILE A 515 6.64 22.71 9.73
CA ILE A 515 6.55 21.27 9.98
C ILE A 515 5.76 20.86 11.22
N GLY A 516 5.50 21.78 12.15
CA GLY A 516 4.57 21.62 13.28
C GLY A 516 3.16 22.14 13.00
N PHE A 517 2.80 22.39 11.74
CA PHE A 517 1.47 22.91 11.39
C PHE A 517 0.41 21.81 11.48
N LYS A 518 -0.59 22.01 12.32
CA LYS A 518 -1.70 21.07 12.55
C LYS A 518 -1.26 19.65 12.93
N THR A 519 -0.16 19.56 13.68
CA THR A 519 0.35 18.32 14.27
C THR A 519 0.94 18.59 15.65
N ILE A 520 1.60 17.61 16.25
CA ILE A 520 2.34 17.79 17.50
C ILE A 520 3.49 18.77 17.26
N ALA A 521 3.73 19.68 18.20
CA ALA A 521 4.84 20.61 18.07
C ALA A 521 6.18 19.87 17.95
N THR A 522 6.98 20.19 16.95
CA THR A 522 8.25 19.50 16.67
C THR A 522 9.29 19.59 17.79
N SER A 523 9.16 20.58 18.68
CA SER A 523 9.94 20.70 19.90
C SER A 523 9.35 19.98 21.13
N ALA A 524 8.22 19.28 20.99
CA ALA A 524 7.70 18.39 22.02
C ALA A 524 8.64 17.19 22.23
N VAL A 525 8.55 16.60 23.41
CA VAL A 525 9.53 15.61 23.88
C VAL A 525 8.84 14.29 24.18
N HIS A 526 9.31 13.25 23.55
CA HIS A 526 8.98 11.85 23.81
C HIS A 526 9.82 11.26 24.93
N TYR A 527 9.54 10.00 25.23
CA TYR A 527 10.30 9.19 26.16
C TYR A 527 11.81 9.25 25.84
N ASN A 528 12.63 9.26 26.89
CA ASN A 528 14.09 9.37 26.82
C ASN A 528 14.63 10.65 26.12
N GLY A 529 13.82 11.70 26.03
CA GLY A 529 14.24 12.99 25.49
C GLY A 529 14.30 13.05 23.96
N VAL A 530 13.68 12.11 23.28
CA VAL A 530 13.52 12.13 21.82
C VAL A 530 12.59 13.29 21.46
N LEU A 531 12.94 14.04 20.42
CA LEU A 531 12.12 15.14 19.93
C LEU A 531 11.10 14.66 18.90
N GLU A 532 9.92 15.25 18.90
CA GLU A 532 8.93 15.06 17.84
C GLU A 532 9.51 15.40 16.47
N TYR A 533 10.41 16.38 16.37
CA TYR A 533 11.18 16.70 15.18
C TYR A 533 11.82 15.50 14.47
N ASP A 534 12.27 14.54 15.26
CA ASP A 534 12.94 13.33 14.80
C ASP A 534 11.96 12.15 14.66
N ALA A 535 10.98 12.07 15.54
CA ALA A 535 10.08 10.93 15.69
C ALA A 535 8.77 11.04 14.90
N HIS A 536 8.44 12.22 14.40
CA HIS A 536 7.14 12.55 13.81
C HIS A 536 6.60 11.47 12.85
N SER A 537 7.33 11.15 11.80
CA SER A 537 6.87 10.14 10.80
C SER A 537 6.80 8.70 11.33
N LEU A 538 7.20 8.46 12.59
CA LEU A 538 7.12 7.16 13.26
C LEU A 538 5.89 7.01 14.14
N TYR A 539 5.10 8.06 14.34
CA TYR A 539 4.03 8.07 15.33
C TYR A 539 2.97 6.99 15.03
N GLY A 540 2.34 7.03 13.86
CA GLY A 540 1.34 6.03 13.45
C GLY A 540 1.91 4.62 13.35
N PHE A 541 3.15 4.47 12.88
CA PHE A 541 3.83 3.18 12.86
C PHE A 541 4.01 2.59 14.27
N SER A 542 4.40 3.42 15.25
CA SER A 542 4.55 3.01 16.64
C SER A 542 3.21 2.63 17.29
N GLN A 543 2.14 3.36 16.97
CA GLN A 543 0.77 3.02 17.38
C GLN A 543 0.31 1.70 16.77
N ALA A 544 0.59 1.47 15.48
CA ALA A 544 0.25 0.21 14.81
C ALA A 544 0.93 -0.99 15.47
N ILE A 545 2.21 -0.87 15.86
CA ILE A 545 2.94 -1.90 16.61
C ILE A 545 2.27 -2.18 17.96
N ALA A 546 1.92 -1.13 18.71
CA ALA A 546 1.28 -1.26 20.01
C ALA A 546 -0.10 -1.93 19.92
N THR A 547 -0.90 -1.50 18.93
CA THR A 547 -2.23 -2.04 18.67
C THR A 547 -2.19 -3.50 18.20
N HIS A 548 -1.25 -3.84 17.32
CA HIS A 548 -1.04 -5.21 16.85
C HIS A 548 -0.70 -6.15 18.01
N LYS A 549 0.24 -5.74 18.85
CA LYS A 549 0.63 -6.51 20.05
C LYS A 549 -0.55 -6.72 20.99
N ALA A 550 -1.37 -5.69 21.20
CA ALA A 550 -2.55 -5.78 22.04
C ALA A 550 -3.57 -6.79 21.52
N LEU A 551 -3.99 -6.66 20.25
CA LEU A 551 -4.98 -7.57 19.66
C LEU A 551 -4.48 -9.02 19.58
N GLN A 552 -3.21 -9.23 19.21
CA GLN A 552 -2.62 -10.57 19.20
C GLN A 552 -2.60 -11.21 20.60
N GLY A 553 -2.36 -10.39 21.63
CA GLY A 553 -2.36 -10.85 23.02
C GLY A 553 -3.75 -11.20 23.56
N LEU A 554 -4.82 -10.55 23.07
CA LEU A 554 -6.19 -10.77 23.53
C LEU A 554 -6.72 -12.16 23.16
N GLU A 555 -6.59 -12.55 21.92
CA GLU A 555 -7.21 -13.75 21.38
C GLU A 555 -6.22 -14.85 20.97
N GLY A 556 -4.92 -14.52 20.92
CA GLY A 556 -3.92 -15.41 20.34
C GLY A 556 -4.12 -15.67 18.84
N LYS A 557 -4.99 -14.87 18.22
CA LYS A 557 -5.37 -14.96 16.82
C LYS A 557 -4.66 -13.93 15.95
N ARG A 558 -4.87 -14.03 14.66
CA ARG A 558 -4.39 -13.14 13.63
C ARG A 558 -5.13 -11.79 13.73
N PRO A 559 -4.45 -10.66 14.07
CA PRO A 559 -5.10 -9.37 14.18
C PRO A 559 -5.49 -8.79 12.82
N PHE A 560 -6.54 -7.98 12.78
CA PHE A 560 -6.82 -7.06 11.69
C PHE A 560 -6.79 -5.62 12.20
N ILE A 561 -5.91 -4.82 11.61
CA ILE A 561 -5.77 -3.40 11.89
C ILE A 561 -5.73 -2.66 10.56
N LEU A 562 -6.48 -1.55 10.47
CA LEU A 562 -6.38 -0.59 9.38
C LEU A 562 -5.74 0.68 9.94
N SER A 563 -4.65 1.17 9.35
CA SER A 563 -3.95 2.38 9.77
C SER A 563 -3.92 3.42 8.67
N ARG A 564 -4.20 4.70 9.01
CA ARG A 564 -4.04 5.80 8.07
C ARG A 564 -2.58 6.16 7.88
N SER A 565 -1.88 6.52 8.94
CA SER A 565 -0.46 6.83 8.82
C SER A 565 0.39 5.58 8.76
N THR A 566 1.40 5.61 7.88
CA THR A 566 2.30 4.49 7.63
C THR A 566 3.75 4.95 7.48
N TYR A 567 4.67 4.03 7.80
CA TYR A 567 6.10 4.18 7.61
C TYR A 567 6.71 2.86 7.12
N VAL A 568 8.00 2.88 6.81
CA VAL A 568 8.78 1.67 6.45
C VAL A 568 8.55 0.56 7.47
N GLY A 569 8.00 -0.57 7.04
CA GLY A 569 7.69 -1.72 7.90
C GLY A 569 6.26 -1.79 8.44
N SER A 570 5.39 -0.80 8.18
CA SER A 570 3.99 -0.80 8.64
C SER A 570 3.20 -2.01 8.19
N GLY A 571 3.47 -2.53 6.98
CA GLY A 571 2.78 -3.71 6.45
C GLY A 571 2.91 -4.98 7.29
N LYS A 572 3.94 -5.06 8.16
CA LYS A 572 4.10 -6.14 9.13
C LYS A 572 3.01 -6.14 10.21
N TYR A 573 2.32 -5.04 10.43
CA TYR A 573 1.42 -4.86 11.56
C TYR A 573 0.00 -4.47 11.17
N ALA A 574 -0.17 -3.79 10.05
CA ALA A 574 -1.46 -3.22 9.66
C ALA A 574 -1.69 -3.27 8.14
N ALA A 575 -2.96 -3.31 7.78
CA ALA A 575 -3.47 -2.92 6.47
C ALA A 575 -3.55 -1.39 6.37
N HIS A 576 -3.82 -0.86 5.18
CA HIS A 576 -3.90 0.56 4.93
C HIS A 576 -5.05 0.90 3.96
N TRP A 577 -5.54 2.14 4.02
CA TRP A 577 -6.37 2.73 2.97
C TRP A 577 -5.83 4.12 2.60
N THR A 578 -6.19 4.61 1.44
CA THR A 578 -5.64 5.86 0.89
C THR A 578 -6.20 7.14 1.53
N GLY A 579 -6.80 7.05 2.72
CA GLY A 579 -7.38 8.18 3.44
C GLY A 579 -8.56 8.81 2.71
N ASP A 580 -8.69 10.13 2.80
CA ASP A 580 -9.84 10.92 2.31
C ASP A 580 -9.73 11.18 0.80
N ASN A 581 -9.95 10.17 -0.01
CA ASN A 581 -9.97 10.31 -1.47
C ASN A 581 -11.30 10.91 -1.98
N LYS A 582 -11.25 11.68 -3.09
CA LYS A 582 -12.45 12.34 -3.65
C LYS A 582 -13.39 11.36 -4.33
N GLY A 583 -14.70 11.69 -4.28
CA GLY A 583 -15.74 11.12 -5.16
C GLY A 583 -15.67 11.70 -6.56
N THR A 584 -14.53 11.55 -7.27
CA THR A 584 -14.32 12.07 -8.63
C THR A 584 -13.70 11.01 -9.55
N TRP A 585 -13.81 11.23 -10.85
CA TRP A 585 -13.24 10.33 -11.87
C TRP A 585 -11.71 10.32 -11.84
N GLU A 586 -11.10 11.44 -11.49
CA GLU A 586 -9.66 11.58 -11.33
C GLU A 586 -9.15 10.70 -10.17
N ASP A 587 -9.83 10.77 -9.01
CA ASP A 587 -9.43 9.98 -7.84
C ASP A 587 -9.70 8.49 -8.05
N LEU A 588 -10.78 8.11 -8.76
CA LEU A 588 -10.96 6.72 -9.21
C LEU A 588 -9.72 6.23 -9.98
N LYS A 589 -9.19 7.05 -10.88
CA LYS A 589 -8.01 6.73 -11.67
C LYS A 589 -6.73 6.69 -10.83
N TYR A 590 -6.55 7.68 -9.95
CA TYR A 590 -5.36 7.76 -9.10
C TYR A 590 -5.30 6.65 -8.06
N SER A 591 -6.45 6.15 -7.59
CA SER A 591 -6.52 5.06 -6.62
C SER A 591 -5.76 3.82 -7.06
N ILE A 592 -5.75 3.51 -8.37
CA ILE A 592 -5.02 2.35 -8.91
C ILE A 592 -3.52 2.52 -8.67
N SER A 593 -2.92 3.64 -9.07
CA SER A 593 -1.48 3.88 -8.89
C SER A 593 -1.08 3.92 -7.41
N THR A 594 -1.92 4.49 -6.54
CA THR A 594 -1.66 4.54 -5.10
C THR A 594 -1.67 3.13 -4.49
N VAL A 595 -2.69 2.32 -4.78
CA VAL A 595 -2.78 0.92 -4.34
C VAL A 595 -1.55 0.11 -4.80
N LEU A 596 -1.10 0.32 -6.03
CA LEU A 596 0.06 -0.38 -6.59
C LEU A 596 1.37 0.05 -5.92
N ASN A 597 1.54 1.33 -5.58
CA ASN A 597 2.71 1.84 -4.86
C ASN A 597 2.80 1.25 -3.44
N PHE A 598 1.67 1.11 -2.74
CA PHE A 598 1.67 0.47 -1.42
C PHE A 598 2.13 -0.99 -1.46
N GLY A 599 1.86 -1.71 -2.55
CA GLY A 599 2.45 -3.02 -2.80
C GLY A 599 3.99 -2.99 -2.85
N ILE A 600 4.58 -1.94 -3.44
CA ILE A 600 6.04 -1.72 -3.48
C ILE A 600 6.56 -1.33 -2.09
N PHE A 601 5.81 -0.56 -1.30
CA PHE A 601 6.18 -0.18 0.07
C PHE A 601 6.10 -1.35 1.09
N GLY A 602 5.60 -2.51 0.67
CA GLY A 602 5.45 -3.68 1.53
C GLY A 602 4.15 -3.68 2.35
N VAL A 603 3.12 -2.98 1.88
CA VAL A 603 1.75 -2.95 2.44
C VAL A 603 0.76 -3.46 1.40
N PRO A 604 0.69 -4.79 1.16
CA PRO A 604 -0.11 -5.35 0.08
C PRO A 604 -1.62 -5.36 0.34
N MET A 605 -2.07 -5.24 1.61
CA MET A 605 -3.49 -5.14 1.98
C MET A 605 -3.90 -3.68 2.03
N VAL A 606 -4.31 -3.14 0.88
CA VAL A 606 -4.60 -1.73 0.68
C VAL A 606 -5.75 -1.52 -0.29
N GLY A 607 -6.50 -0.42 -0.11
CA GLY A 607 -7.58 0.01 -0.99
C GLY A 607 -7.90 1.49 -0.81
N ALA A 608 -8.67 2.06 -1.75
CA ALA A 608 -9.25 3.39 -1.63
C ALA A 608 -10.70 3.28 -1.18
N ASP A 609 -11.24 4.30 -0.54
CA ASP A 609 -12.66 4.36 -0.21
C ASP A 609 -13.50 4.35 -1.50
N ILE A 610 -14.28 3.27 -1.67
CA ILE A 610 -15.09 3.04 -2.87
C ILE A 610 -16.18 4.09 -2.94
N CYS A 611 -16.42 4.62 -4.12
CA CYS A 611 -17.28 5.77 -4.44
C CYS A 611 -16.68 7.13 -4.03
N GLY A 612 -15.61 7.15 -3.23
CA GLY A 612 -14.97 8.34 -2.69
C GLY A 612 -15.54 8.78 -1.34
N PHE A 613 -14.67 9.35 -0.51
CA PHE A 613 -15.05 9.82 0.82
C PHE A 613 -15.82 11.15 0.76
N TYR A 614 -15.31 12.15 0.02
CA TYR A 614 -15.90 13.49 -0.14
C TYR A 614 -15.35 14.19 -1.40
N PRO A 615 -16.16 14.92 -2.17
CA PRO A 615 -17.61 15.07 -2.09
C PRO A 615 -18.37 13.82 -2.50
N ALA A 616 -19.70 13.87 -2.39
CA ALA A 616 -20.58 12.77 -2.79
C ALA A 616 -20.38 12.37 -4.25
N PRO A 617 -20.32 11.08 -4.56
CA PRO A 617 -20.21 10.60 -5.93
C PRO A 617 -21.51 10.78 -6.72
N THR A 618 -21.40 10.70 -8.04
CA THR A 618 -22.57 10.42 -8.89
C THR A 618 -22.89 8.93 -8.91
N GLU A 619 -24.12 8.57 -9.28
CA GLU A 619 -24.50 7.16 -9.46
C GLU A 619 -23.58 6.43 -10.43
N GLU A 620 -23.24 7.04 -11.57
CA GLU A 620 -22.34 6.45 -12.57
C GLU A 620 -20.93 6.24 -12.02
N LEU A 621 -20.39 7.21 -11.30
CA LEU A 621 -19.07 7.11 -10.70
C LEU A 621 -19.02 5.98 -9.67
N CYS A 622 -20.02 5.90 -8.78
CA CYS A 622 -20.08 4.82 -7.80
C CYS A 622 -20.24 3.43 -8.46
N ASN A 623 -21.01 3.36 -9.54
CA ASN A 623 -21.15 2.18 -10.36
C ASN A 623 -19.78 1.70 -10.91
N ARG A 624 -19.01 2.62 -11.50
CA ARG A 624 -17.67 2.28 -12.04
C ARG A 624 -16.65 2.05 -10.93
N TRP A 625 -16.81 2.73 -9.78
CA TRP A 625 -15.86 2.53 -8.68
C TRP A 625 -15.98 1.14 -8.04
N ILE A 626 -17.20 0.63 -7.84
CA ILE A 626 -17.35 -0.74 -7.33
C ILE A 626 -16.85 -1.79 -8.31
N GLU A 627 -16.88 -1.53 -9.62
CA GLU A 627 -16.30 -2.41 -10.63
C GLU A 627 -14.77 -2.52 -10.51
N VAL A 628 -14.10 -1.48 -10.02
CA VAL A 628 -12.66 -1.50 -9.68
C VAL A 628 -12.42 -1.97 -8.24
N GLY A 629 -13.15 -1.37 -7.30
CA GLY A 629 -12.96 -1.57 -5.86
C GLY A 629 -13.21 -3.00 -5.40
N ALA A 630 -14.06 -3.75 -6.11
CA ALA A 630 -14.22 -5.18 -5.89
C ALA A 630 -12.92 -5.99 -6.12
N PHE A 631 -11.94 -5.43 -6.81
CA PHE A 631 -10.65 -6.04 -7.08
C PHE A 631 -9.47 -5.38 -6.31
N TYR A 632 -9.74 -4.40 -5.46
CA TYR A 632 -8.74 -3.96 -4.50
C TYR A 632 -8.43 -5.08 -3.50
N PRO A 633 -7.19 -5.19 -3.02
CA PRO A 633 -6.88 -6.10 -1.90
C PRO A 633 -7.79 -5.87 -0.71
N PHE A 634 -7.85 -4.64 -0.19
CA PHE A 634 -8.83 -4.18 0.79
C PHE A 634 -9.99 -3.47 0.08
N SER A 635 -11.22 -3.94 0.28
CA SER A 635 -12.41 -3.50 -0.45
C SER A 635 -13.46 -2.94 0.51
N ARG A 636 -13.50 -1.61 0.66
CA ARG A 636 -14.41 -0.92 1.57
C ARG A 636 -15.09 0.26 0.90
N ASP A 637 -16.43 0.39 1.06
CA ASP A 637 -17.15 1.63 0.86
C ASP A 637 -17.16 2.44 2.17
N HIS A 638 -16.76 3.70 2.10
CA HIS A 638 -16.77 4.62 3.24
C HIS A 638 -17.05 6.05 2.77
N ALA A 639 -17.86 6.78 3.51
CA ALA A 639 -18.31 8.12 3.16
C ALA A 639 -18.23 9.09 4.33
N ASN A 640 -18.03 10.36 4.00
CA ASN A 640 -17.99 11.48 4.93
C ASN A 640 -19.37 11.75 5.57
N TYR A 641 -19.35 12.33 6.77
CA TYR A 641 -20.52 12.70 7.57
C TYR A 641 -21.53 13.58 6.81
N TYR A 642 -21.03 14.55 6.04
CA TYR A 642 -21.84 15.53 5.34
C TYR A 642 -22.31 15.06 3.95
N SER A 643 -21.78 13.95 3.45
CA SER A 643 -22.20 13.38 2.17
C SER A 643 -23.56 12.68 2.27
N PRO A 644 -24.38 12.65 1.20
CA PRO A 644 -25.49 11.71 1.13
C PRO A 644 -25.04 10.26 1.34
N ARG A 645 -25.98 9.40 1.66
CA ARG A 645 -25.72 7.97 1.77
C ARG A 645 -25.36 7.37 0.41
N GLN A 646 -24.31 6.53 0.39
CA GLN A 646 -23.79 5.94 -0.86
C GLN A 646 -23.61 4.42 -0.79
N GLU A 647 -24.15 3.77 0.27
CA GLU A 647 -24.13 2.31 0.32
C GLU A 647 -24.63 1.73 -0.99
N LEU A 648 -24.02 0.67 -1.47
CA LEU A 648 -24.16 0.16 -2.84
C LEU A 648 -25.59 -0.24 -3.24
N TYR A 649 -26.51 -0.30 -2.30
CA TYR A 649 -27.95 -0.53 -2.55
C TYR A 649 -28.77 0.76 -2.79
N GLN A 650 -28.15 1.94 -2.70
CA GLN A 650 -28.88 3.21 -2.85
C GLN A 650 -29.38 3.44 -4.28
N TRP A 651 -28.74 2.86 -5.27
CA TRP A 651 -29.11 2.92 -6.68
C TRP A 651 -29.23 1.50 -7.27
N GLU A 652 -30.24 1.28 -8.12
CA GLU A 652 -30.47 -0.01 -8.76
C GLU A 652 -29.30 -0.44 -9.67
N SER A 653 -28.74 0.52 -10.41
CA SER A 653 -27.61 0.27 -11.32
C SER A 653 -26.35 -0.13 -10.54
N VAL A 654 -26.06 0.58 -9.45
CA VAL A 654 -24.93 0.28 -8.57
C VAL A 654 -25.10 -1.06 -7.89
N THR A 655 -26.33 -1.36 -7.42
CA THR A 655 -26.69 -2.69 -6.86
C THR A 655 -26.30 -3.81 -7.82
N LYS A 656 -26.66 -3.67 -9.09
CA LYS A 656 -26.38 -4.69 -10.10
C LYS A 656 -24.87 -4.84 -10.39
N SER A 657 -24.12 -3.75 -10.47
CA SER A 657 -22.67 -3.81 -10.62
C SER A 657 -21.99 -4.41 -9.40
N ALA A 658 -22.47 -4.07 -8.19
CA ALA A 658 -21.97 -4.64 -6.94
C ALA A 658 -22.23 -6.15 -6.86
N GLN A 659 -23.42 -6.62 -7.21
CA GLN A 659 -23.73 -8.04 -7.27
C GLN A 659 -22.80 -8.79 -8.23
N ASN A 660 -22.50 -8.21 -9.40
CA ASN A 660 -21.62 -8.81 -10.39
C ASN A 660 -20.16 -8.82 -9.92
N ALA A 661 -19.62 -7.64 -9.58
CA ALA A 661 -18.22 -7.46 -9.27
C ALA A 661 -17.83 -8.15 -7.94
N LEU A 662 -18.62 -7.93 -6.88
CA LEU A 662 -18.42 -8.60 -5.60
C LEU A 662 -18.74 -10.10 -5.70
N GLY A 663 -19.74 -10.50 -6.48
CA GLY A 663 -20.00 -11.93 -6.76
C GLY A 663 -18.75 -12.62 -7.35
N MET A 664 -18.01 -11.96 -8.23
CA MET A 664 -16.74 -12.47 -8.75
C MET A 664 -15.65 -12.45 -7.66
N ARG A 665 -15.52 -11.36 -6.88
CA ARG A 665 -14.58 -11.30 -5.75
C ARG A 665 -14.74 -12.50 -4.82
N TYR A 666 -15.98 -12.84 -4.45
CA TYR A 666 -16.27 -13.95 -3.54
C TYR A 666 -15.95 -15.33 -4.15
N LYS A 667 -16.05 -15.47 -5.46
CA LYS A 667 -15.53 -16.65 -6.16
C LYS A 667 -14.01 -16.72 -6.16
N LEU A 668 -13.33 -15.58 -6.19
CA LEU A 668 -11.88 -15.45 -6.20
C LEU A 668 -11.23 -15.47 -4.80
N LEU A 669 -12.00 -15.50 -3.71
CA LEU A 669 -11.45 -15.45 -2.34
C LEU A 669 -10.34 -16.49 -2.09
N PRO A 670 -10.42 -17.76 -2.52
CA PRO A 670 -9.32 -18.70 -2.30
C PRO A 670 -8.04 -18.32 -3.05
N TYR A 671 -8.17 -17.70 -4.23
CA TYR A 671 -7.04 -17.16 -4.98
C TYR A 671 -6.44 -15.94 -4.25
N LEU A 672 -7.27 -14.96 -3.85
CA LEU A 672 -6.83 -13.79 -3.10
C LEU A 672 -6.15 -14.19 -1.78
N TYR A 673 -6.68 -15.19 -1.09
CA TYR A 673 -6.08 -15.69 0.14
C TYR A 673 -4.73 -16.37 -0.10
N THR A 674 -4.59 -17.08 -1.20
CA THR A 674 -3.30 -17.65 -1.63
C THR A 674 -2.31 -16.54 -1.95
N LEU A 675 -2.75 -15.41 -2.57
CA LEU A 675 -1.89 -14.25 -2.78
C LEU A 675 -1.48 -13.58 -1.47
N THR A 676 -2.36 -13.57 -0.45
CA THR A 676 -2.03 -13.09 0.89
C THR A 676 -0.95 -13.96 1.56
N TYR A 677 -1.01 -15.28 1.37
CA TYR A 677 0.04 -16.20 1.80
C TYR A 677 1.39 -15.87 1.13
N PHE A 678 1.42 -15.66 -0.18
CA PHE A 678 2.64 -15.25 -0.87
C PHE A 678 3.14 -13.87 -0.41
N ALA A 679 2.25 -12.93 -0.14
CA ALA A 679 2.63 -11.65 0.44
C ALA A 679 3.32 -11.84 1.79
N HIS A 680 2.80 -12.72 2.64
CA HIS A 680 3.37 -13.01 3.96
C HIS A 680 4.74 -13.70 3.88
N ILE A 681 4.95 -14.64 2.97
CA ILE A 681 6.22 -15.41 2.92
C ILE A 681 7.31 -14.76 2.06
N SER A 682 6.93 -13.95 1.07
CA SER A 682 7.87 -13.37 0.10
C SER A 682 7.68 -11.87 -0.17
N GLY A 683 6.72 -11.22 0.50
CA GLY A 683 6.41 -9.81 0.25
C GLY A 683 5.71 -9.53 -1.09
N ALA A 684 5.39 -10.53 -1.87
CA ALA A 684 4.80 -10.37 -3.20
C ALA A 684 3.47 -9.59 -3.13
N PRO A 685 3.32 -8.44 -3.81
CA PRO A 685 2.09 -7.66 -3.75
C PRO A 685 0.88 -8.46 -4.26
N ILE A 686 -0.30 -8.24 -3.64
CA ILE A 686 -1.56 -8.84 -4.10
C ILE A 686 -1.98 -8.19 -5.42
N ALA A 687 -2.13 -6.87 -5.42
CA ALA A 687 -2.31 -6.07 -6.64
C ALA A 687 -0.94 -5.64 -7.18
N ARG A 688 -0.70 -5.85 -8.48
CA ARG A 688 0.61 -5.63 -9.11
C ARG A 688 0.50 -4.80 -10.37
N PRO A 689 1.44 -3.89 -10.63
CA PRO A 689 1.61 -3.31 -11.95
C PRO A 689 1.92 -4.39 -12.98
N LEU A 690 1.54 -4.18 -14.23
CA LEU A 690 1.76 -5.17 -15.29
C LEU A 690 3.25 -5.50 -15.48
N PHE A 691 4.16 -4.55 -15.23
CA PHE A 691 5.59 -4.78 -15.38
C PHE A 691 6.17 -5.81 -14.39
N PHE A 692 5.46 -6.17 -13.31
CA PHE A 692 5.89 -7.28 -12.43
C PHE A 692 5.88 -8.62 -13.16
N SER A 693 4.93 -8.84 -14.07
CA SER A 693 4.82 -10.06 -14.87
C SER A 693 5.42 -9.91 -16.28
N PHE A 694 5.48 -8.68 -16.79
CA PHE A 694 5.95 -8.37 -18.15
C PHE A 694 7.03 -7.27 -18.13
N PRO A 695 8.14 -7.45 -17.39
CA PRO A 695 9.12 -6.39 -17.18
C PRO A 695 9.89 -6.00 -18.45
N ALA A 696 10.00 -6.90 -19.43
CA ALA A 696 10.63 -6.61 -20.72
C ALA A 696 9.74 -5.77 -21.66
N PHE A 697 8.43 -5.71 -21.39
CA PHE A 697 7.45 -5.02 -22.23
C PHE A 697 7.31 -3.56 -21.75
N LYS A 698 8.03 -2.64 -22.41
CA LYS A 698 8.19 -1.24 -21.98
C LYS A 698 6.88 -0.46 -21.86
N GLU A 699 5.89 -0.81 -22.67
CA GLU A 699 4.55 -0.20 -22.65
C GLU A 699 3.83 -0.40 -21.30
N CYS A 700 4.22 -1.44 -20.55
CA CYS A 700 3.71 -1.70 -19.20
C CYS A 700 4.33 -0.81 -18.11
N HIS A 701 5.49 -0.18 -18.36
CA HIS A 701 6.27 0.48 -17.31
C HIS A 701 5.57 1.71 -16.72
N GLY A 702 4.77 2.45 -17.50
CA GLY A 702 4.02 3.61 -17.03
C GLY A 702 2.51 3.38 -16.92
N LEU A 703 2.05 2.14 -17.11
CA LEU A 703 0.63 1.85 -17.17
C LEU A 703 0.00 1.82 -15.77
N SER A 704 -0.98 2.71 -15.52
CA SER A 704 -1.68 2.86 -14.25
C SER A 704 -3.19 2.77 -14.38
N THR A 705 -3.70 2.37 -15.56
CA THR A 705 -5.14 2.22 -15.82
C THR A 705 -5.59 0.77 -15.78
N GLN A 706 -4.65 -0.13 -15.57
CA GLN A 706 -4.85 -1.57 -15.48
C GLN A 706 -3.89 -2.14 -14.43
N PHE A 707 -4.25 -3.24 -13.82
CA PHE A 707 -3.40 -3.93 -12.86
C PHE A 707 -3.65 -5.43 -12.87
N LEU A 708 -2.72 -6.17 -12.27
CA LEU A 708 -2.85 -7.61 -12.07
C LEU A 708 -3.21 -7.90 -10.60
N LEU A 709 -4.06 -8.89 -10.37
CA LEU A 709 -4.12 -9.64 -9.12
C LEU A 709 -3.22 -10.86 -9.27
N GLY A 710 -2.20 -10.93 -8.41
CA GLY A 710 -1.11 -11.90 -8.58
C GLY A 710 -0.34 -11.69 -9.88
N SER A 711 -0.02 -12.77 -10.58
CA SER A 711 0.76 -12.73 -11.83
C SER A 711 -0.07 -12.76 -13.10
N SER A 712 -1.37 -13.09 -13.02
CA SER A 712 -2.09 -13.61 -14.19
C SER A 712 -3.51 -13.09 -14.36
N LEU A 713 -4.12 -12.45 -13.38
CA LEU A 713 -5.50 -11.97 -13.47
C LEU A 713 -5.53 -10.46 -13.66
N MET A 714 -5.75 -10.00 -14.89
CA MET A 714 -5.72 -8.58 -15.27
C MET A 714 -7.09 -7.93 -15.16
N VAL A 715 -7.13 -6.78 -14.50
CA VAL A 715 -8.31 -5.91 -14.37
C VAL A 715 -8.14 -4.69 -15.27
N SER A 716 -9.12 -4.46 -16.14
CA SER A 716 -9.13 -3.36 -17.12
C SER A 716 -10.42 -2.55 -17.00
N PRO A 717 -10.50 -1.60 -16.05
CA PRO A 717 -11.72 -0.87 -15.73
C PRO A 717 -12.00 0.31 -16.67
N VAL A 718 -13.24 0.79 -16.68
CA VAL A 718 -13.61 2.11 -17.22
C VAL A 718 -13.30 3.17 -16.17
N LEU A 719 -12.57 4.21 -16.57
CA LEU A 719 -12.07 5.27 -15.68
C LEU A 719 -12.48 6.68 -16.14
N GLU A 720 -13.36 6.78 -17.13
CA GLU A 720 -13.82 8.05 -17.70
C GLU A 720 -15.35 8.06 -17.75
N GLN A 721 -15.95 9.22 -17.53
CA GLN A 721 -17.40 9.41 -17.50
C GLN A 721 -18.03 9.16 -18.87
N GLY A 722 -19.17 8.46 -18.88
CA GLY A 722 -19.98 8.22 -20.08
C GLY A 722 -19.44 7.14 -21.01
N GLU A 723 -18.27 6.58 -20.72
CA GLU A 723 -17.66 5.57 -21.56
C GLU A 723 -18.32 4.19 -21.38
N THR A 724 -18.61 3.56 -22.52
CA THR A 724 -19.17 2.21 -22.60
C THR A 724 -18.19 1.21 -23.23
N ASN A 725 -16.96 1.64 -23.40
CA ASN A 725 -15.85 0.86 -23.91
C ASN A 725 -14.59 1.19 -23.10
N VAL A 726 -13.66 0.25 -23.04
CA VAL A 726 -12.33 0.46 -22.46
C VAL A 726 -11.24 0.08 -23.46
N LYS A 727 -10.26 0.98 -23.63
CA LYS A 727 -9.06 0.71 -24.40
C LYS A 727 -7.99 0.12 -23.48
N ALA A 728 -7.81 -1.20 -23.54
CA ALA A 728 -6.93 -1.95 -22.64
C ALA A 728 -5.70 -2.48 -23.39
N LEU A 729 -4.52 -2.36 -22.78
CA LEU A 729 -3.28 -2.94 -23.23
C LEU A 729 -3.24 -4.43 -22.86
N PHE A 730 -3.02 -5.29 -23.84
CA PHE A 730 -2.80 -6.70 -23.59
C PHE A 730 -1.35 -7.06 -23.93
N PRO A 731 -0.51 -7.42 -22.96
CA PRO A 731 0.79 -8.02 -23.23
C PRO A 731 0.68 -9.26 -24.13
N PRO A 732 1.78 -9.67 -24.80
CA PRO A 732 1.76 -10.82 -25.71
C PRO A 732 1.23 -12.10 -25.06
N GLY A 733 0.34 -12.82 -25.73
CA GLY A 733 -0.25 -14.07 -25.28
C GLY A 733 -1.77 -14.13 -25.40
N SER A 734 -2.37 -15.14 -24.79
CA SER A 734 -3.82 -15.36 -24.79
C SER A 734 -4.42 -15.00 -23.44
N TRP A 735 -5.54 -14.26 -23.47
CA TRP A 735 -6.22 -13.72 -22.31
C TRP A 735 -7.70 -14.08 -22.34
N TYR A 736 -8.20 -14.70 -21.29
CA TYR A 736 -9.54 -15.26 -21.18
C TYR A 736 -10.40 -14.44 -20.25
N ASN A 737 -11.57 -13.96 -20.71
CA ASN A 737 -12.50 -13.20 -19.88
C ASN A 737 -13.08 -14.13 -18.79
N VAL A 738 -12.91 -13.79 -17.50
CA VAL A 738 -13.38 -14.66 -16.40
C VAL A 738 -14.88 -14.57 -16.16
N PHE A 739 -15.57 -13.55 -16.67
CA PHE A 739 -17.04 -13.45 -16.61
C PHE A 739 -17.73 -14.19 -17.77
N ASP A 740 -17.07 -14.27 -18.93
CA ASP A 740 -17.49 -15.05 -20.10
C ASP A 740 -16.28 -15.77 -20.70
N MET A 741 -16.00 -16.97 -20.21
CA MET A 741 -14.83 -17.75 -20.59
C MET A 741 -14.82 -18.19 -22.05
N THR A 742 -15.92 -17.98 -22.79
CA THR A 742 -15.96 -18.19 -24.25
C THR A 742 -15.26 -17.07 -25.02
N GLN A 743 -14.99 -15.92 -24.39
CA GLN A 743 -14.32 -14.78 -25.00
C GLN A 743 -12.81 -14.82 -24.73
N THR A 744 -12.02 -14.64 -25.78
CA THR A 744 -10.56 -14.67 -25.72
C THR A 744 -9.98 -13.51 -26.50
N VAL A 745 -8.96 -12.85 -25.94
CA VAL A 745 -8.10 -11.88 -26.62
C VAL A 745 -6.76 -12.56 -26.89
N VAL A 746 -6.34 -12.60 -28.15
CA VAL A 746 -5.01 -13.06 -28.55
C VAL A 746 -4.20 -11.84 -28.96
N SER A 747 -3.13 -11.55 -28.24
CA SER A 747 -2.36 -10.32 -28.37
C SER A 747 -0.89 -10.58 -28.75
N LYS A 748 -0.34 -9.68 -29.56
CA LYS A 748 1.10 -9.56 -29.86
C LYS A 748 1.75 -8.42 -29.05
N GLY A 749 1.01 -7.83 -28.07
CA GLY A 749 1.42 -6.68 -27.28
C GLY A 749 0.81 -5.37 -27.79
N GLN A 750 -0.51 -5.25 -27.80
CA GLN A 750 -1.21 -4.06 -28.31
C GLN A 750 -2.49 -3.76 -27.54
N TYR A 751 -3.06 -2.59 -27.84
CA TYR A 751 -4.34 -2.16 -27.26
C TYR A 751 -5.52 -2.79 -28.01
N PHE A 752 -6.53 -3.20 -27.22
CA PHE A 752 -7.83 -3.65 -27.71
C PHE A 752 -8.93 -2.76 -27.10
N THR A 753 -9.95 -2.42 -27.89
CA THR A 753 -11.17 -1.81 -27.37
C THR A 753 -12.13 -2.92 -26.98
N LEU A 754 -12.50 -2.96 -25.71
CA LEU A 754 -13.43 -3.93 -25.13
C LEU A 754 -14.75 -3.24 -24.82
N ASP A 755 -15.86 -3.93 -25.09
CA ASP A 755 -17.17 -3.45 -24.67
C ASP A 755 -17.25 -3.44 -23.13
N ALA A 756 -17.72 -2.35 -22.58
CA ALA A 756 -17.81 -2.12 -21.14
C ALA A 756 -19.07 -1.30 -20.80
N PRO A 757 -20.26 -1.76 -21.19
CA PRO A 757 -21.47 -1.12 -20.66
C PRO A 757 -21.50 -1.20 -19.14
N LEU A 758 -22.35 -0.42 -18.47
CA LEU A 758 -22.54 -0.51 -17.01
C LEU A 758 -22.81 -1.97 -16.63
N HIS A 759 -22.26 -2.41 -15.51
CA HIS A 759 -22.23 -3.78 -14.93
C HIS A 759 -21.30 -4.77 -15.61
N VAL A 760 -20.53 -4.37 -16.61
CA VAL A 760 -19.53 -5.23 -17.26
C VAL A 760 -18.13 -4.82 -16.83
N VAL A 761 -17.47 -5.69 -16.09
CA VAL A 761 -16.07 -5.53 -15.69
C VAL A 761 -15.20 -6.39 -16.60
N ASN A 762 -14.16 -5.79 -17.17
CA ASN A 762 -13.21 -6.50 -18.01
C ASN A 762 -12.07 -7.09 -17.17
N VAL A 763 -12.19 -8.36 -16.79
CA VAL A 763 -11.17 -9.11 -16.06
C VAL A 763 -10.75 -10.33 -16.89
N HIS A 764 -9.44 -10.47 -17.08
CA HIS A 764 -8.89 -11.49 -17.99
C HIS A 764 -7.81 -12.34 -17.32
N LEU A 765 -7.93 -13.64 -17.44
CA LEU A 765 -6.93 -14.63 -17.03
C LEU A 765 -5.89 -14.85 -18.15
N TYR A 766 -4.62 -14.75 -17.77
CA TYR A 766 -3.49 -15.03 -18.67
C TYR A 766 -3.34 -16.53 -18.92
N GLN A 767 -2.89 -16.89 -20.10
CA GLN A 767 -2.54 -18.27 -20.47
C GLN A 767 -1.51 -18.90 -19.50
N ASN A 768 -1.41 -20.21 -19.50
CA ASN A 768 -0.48 -21.00 -18.69
C ASN A 768 -0.74 -20.91 -17.18
N THR A 769 -1.99 -20.61 -16.80
CA THR A 769 -2.42 -20.43 -15.40
C THR A 769 -3.47 -21.45 -15.00
N ILE A 770 -3.41 -21.90 -13.76
CA ILE A 770 -4.53 -22.59 -13.09
C ILE A 770 -5.04 -21.70 -11.99
N LEU A 771 -6.29 -21.23 -12.12
CA LEU A 771 -6.96 -20.34 -11.19
C LEU A 771 -7.96 -21.14 -10.35
N PRO A 772 -7.70 -21.33 -9.04
CA PRO A 772 -8.68 -21.92 -8.14
C PRO A 772 -9.75 -20.90 -7.76
N MET A 773 -11.01 -21.30 -7.86
CA MET A 773 -12.18 -20.52 -7.49
C MET A 773 -13.13 -21.36 -6.65
N GLN A 774 -14.09 -20.70 -5.98
CA GLN A 774 -15.23 -21.32 -5.32
C GLN A 774 -16.53 -20.78 -5.89
N GLN A 775 -17.69 -21.26 -5.42
CA GLN A 775 -18.99 -20.81 -5.98
C GLN A 775 -19.39 -19.40 -5.53
N GLY A 776 -18.73 -18.87 -4.48
CA GLY A 776 -19.09 -17.61 -3.85
C GLY A 776 -20.12 -17.77 -2.73
N GLY A 777 -20.56 -16.64 -2.19
CA GLY A 777 -21.53 -16.57 -1.08
C GLY A 777 -21.86 -15.13 -0.74
N MET A 778 -22.77 -14.94 0.22
CA MET A 778 -23.10 -13.60 0.73
C MET A 778 -22.12 -13.11 1.79
N ILE A 779 -21.38 -14.04 2.38
CA ILE A 779 -20.27 -13.80 3.30
C ILE A 779 -19.13 -14.78 3.00
N SER A 780 -17.90 -14.41 3.38
CA SER A 780 -16.71 -15.23 3.14
C SER A 780 -16.80 -16.62 3.77
N LYS A 781 -17.42 -16.73 4.95
CA LYS A 781 -17.66 -18.01 5.65
C LYS A 781 -18.51 -18.97 4.82
N GLU A 782 -19.56 -18.49 4.14
CA GLU A 782 -20.39 -19.29 3.24
C GLU A 782 -19.62 -19.69 1.98
N ALA A 783 -18.96 -18.72 1.33
CA ALA A 783 -18.17 -18.94 0.13
C ALA A 783 -17.11 -20.03 0.34
N ARG A 784 -16.42 -19.97 1.48
CA ARG A 784 -15.35 -20.90 1.85
C ARG A 784 -15.78 -22.37 2.00
N MET A 785 -17.06 -22.61 2.25
CA MET A 785 -17.61 -23.96 2.41
C MET A 785 -18.07 -24.59 1.09
N THR A 786 -18.03 -23.84 -0.02
CA THR A 786 -18.47 -24.33 -1.33
C THR A 786 -17.34 -25.13 -2.02
N PRO A 787 -17.71 -26.06 -2.94
CA PRO A 787 -16.73 -26.81 -3.73
C PRO A 787 -15.85 -25.90 -4.60
N PHE A 788 -14.64 -26.38 -4.91
CA PHE A 788 -13.70 -25.68 -5.77
C PHE A 788 -13.97 -25.96 -7.26
N THR A 789 -13.68 -24.90 -8.05
CA THR A 789 -13.55 -24.95 -9.51
C THR A 789 -12.12 -24.60 -9.88
N LEU A 790 -11.48 -25.36 -10.76
CA LEU A 790 -10.18 -25.04 -11.34
C LEU A 790 -10.37 -24.55 -12.77
N ILE A 791 -9.86 -23.34 -13.07
CA ILE A 791 -9.80 -22.83 -14.44
C ILE A 791 -8.36 -23.00 -14.95
N VAL A 792 -8.17 -23.87 -15.93
CA VAL A 792 -6.89 -24.14 -16.55
C VAL A 792 -6.82 -23.42 -17.89
N SER A 793 -5.82 -22.58 -18.13
CA SER A 793 -5.68 -21.82 -19.36
C SER A 793 -4.41 -22.19 -20.11
N PHE A 794 -4.53 -22.62 -21.38
CA PHE A 794 -3.44 -22.80 -22.33
C PHE A 794 -3.43 -21.66 -23.35
N PRO A 795 -2.40 -21.49 -24.18
CA PRO A 795 -2.46 -20.60 -25.33
C PRO A 795 -3.62 -20.98 -26.26
N ALA A 796 -4.31 -20.00 -26.85
CA ALA A 796 -5.51 -20.23 -27.65
C ALA A 796 -5.21 -21.10 -28.90
N GLY A 797 -5.97 -22.18 -29.06
CA GLY A 797 -5.77 -23.13 -30.14
C GLY A 797 -4.52 -24.02 -30.03
N ALA A 798 -3.92 -24.07 -28.84
CA ALA A 798 -2.68 -24.81 -28.61
C ALA A 798 -2.85 -26.32 -28.80
N SER A 799 -1.78 -26.95 -29.34
CA SER A 799 -1.59 -28.41 -29.35
C SER A 799 -0.58 -28.87 -28.29
N LYS A 800 0.15 -27.92 -27.70
CA LYS A 800 1.13 -28.11 -26.64
C LYS A 800 1.10 -26.92 -25.67
N GLY A 801 1.16 -27.17 -24.37
CA GLY A 801 1.18 -26.13 -23.35
C GLY A 801 1.36 -26.70 -21.94
N GLU A 802 1.70 -25.82 -21.03
CA GLU A 802 1.81 -26.12 -19.59
C GLU A 802 1.06 -25.04 -18.82
N ALA A 803 0.43 -25.37 -17.71
CA ALA A 803 -0.19 -24.41 -16.82
C ALA A 803 0.07 -24.78 -15.36
N LYS A 804 0.19 -23.76 -14.51
CA LYS A 804 0.47 -23.93 -13.08
C LYS A 804 -0.43 -23.04 -12.25
N GLY A 805 -0.67 -23.47 -11.00
CA GLY A 805 -1.39 -22.70 -10.01
C GLY A 805 -1.09 -23.17 -8.60
N SER A 806 -1.57 -22.47 -7.60
CA SER A 806 -1.37 -22.82 -6.20
C SER A 806 -2.62 -22.53 -5.40
N LEU A 807 -2.81 -23.24 -4.31
CA LEU A 807 -3.90 -23.04 -3.36
C LEU A 807 -3.37 -23.20 -1.94
N TYR A 808 -3.46 -22.13 -1.15
CA TYR A 808 -3.17 -22.14 0.28
C TYR A 808 -4.48 -22.06 1.07
N LEU A 809 -4.61 -22.94 2.07
CA LEU A 809 -5.77 -23.03 2.95
C LEU A 809 -5.28 -23.23 4.39
N ASP A 810 -5.86 -22.53 5.35
CA ASP A 810 -5.58 -22.72 6.78
C ASP A 810 -6.83 -22.51 7.64
N ASN A 811 -6.69 -22.47 8.95
CA ASN A 811 -7.80 -22.27 9.86
C ASN A 811 -8.21 -20.79 10.06
N ASP A 812 -7.52 -19.83 9.42
CA ASP A 812 -7.78 -18.39 9.49
C ASP A 812 -7.57 -17.74 10.87
N GLU A 813 -7.07 -18.48 11.84
CA GLU A 813 -6.97 -18.03 13.23
C GLU A 813 -5.52 -17.88 13.70
N LEU A 814 -4.63 -18.79 13.30
CA LEU A 814 -3.26 -18.77 13.77
C LEU A 814 -2.54 -17.47 13.37
N PRO A 815 -1.71 -16.91 14.27
CA PRO A 815 -1.00 -15.65 14.02
C PRO A 815 -0.14 -15.66 12.76
N GLU A 816 0.32 -16.80 12.31
CA GLU A 816 1.20 -16.97 11.16
C GLU A 816 0.63 -17.92 10.11
N MET A 817 0.82 -17.61 8.84
CA MET A 817 0.51 -18.51 7.71
C MET A 817 1.69 -19.46 7.50
N LYS A 818 1.68 -20.61 8.17
CA LYS A 818 2.77 -21.60 8.14
C LYS A 818 2.30 -22.96 7.65
N LEU A 819 3.18 -23.66 6.95
CA LEU A 819 3.04 -25.09 6.67
C LEU A 819 3.66 -25.92 7.82
N GLY A 820 3.30 -27.19 7.92
CA GLY A 820 3.88 -28.09 8.93
C GLY A 820 3.22 -28.06 10.32
N ASN A 821 2.08 -27.41 10.46
CA ASN A 821 1.41 -27.23 11.76
C ASN A 821 0.11 -28.04 11.93
N GLY A 822 -0.31 -28.77 10.88
CA GLY A 822 -1.57 -29.56 10.89
C GLY A 822 -2.85 -28.72 10.72
N TYR A 823 -2.74 -27.40 10.64
CA TYR A 823 -3.87 -26.45 10.47
C TYR A 823 -3.86 -25.75 9.12
N SER A 824 -3.02 -26.22 8.19
CA SER A 824 -2.92 -25.68 6.84
C SER A 824 -2.82 -26.78 5.79
N THR A 825 -3.16 -26.44 4.55
CA THR A 825 -2.94 -27.28 3.36
C THR A 825 -2.40 -26.38 2.27
N TYR A 826 -1.37 -26.86 1.57
CA TYR A 826 -0.83 -26.23 0.38
C TYR A 826 -0.85 -27.20 -0.78
N VAL A 827 -1.42 -26.78 -1.89
CA VAL A 827 -1.60 -27.58 -3.09
C VAL A 827 -0.93 -26.86 -4.26
N GLU A 828 -0.02 -27.55 -4.93
CA GLU A 828 0.47 -27.14 -6.23
C GLU A 828 -0.37 -27.83 -7.31
N LEU A 829 -0.79 -27.03 -8.30
CA LEU A 829 -1.64 -27.45 -9.40
C LEU A 829 -0.88 -27.36 -10.71
N TYR A 830 -0.95 -28.41 -11.50
CA TYR A 830 -0.25 -28.52 -12.77
C TYR A 830 -1.18 -28.99 -13.87
N ALA A 831 -0.95 -28.53 -15.09
CA ALA A 831 -1.60 -29.08 -16.25
C ALA A 831 -0.64 -29.09 -17.45
N THR A 832 -0.77 -30.12 -18.30
CA THR A 832 -0.06 -30.20 -19.56
C THR A 832 -1.02 -30.52 -20.72
N LEU A 833 -0.72 -29.99 -21.87
CA LEU A 833 -1.31 -30.34 -23.14
C LEU A 833 -0.16 -30.79 -24.04
N ASP A 834 -0.13 -32.04 -24.45
CA ASP A 834 0.85 -32.57 -25.42
C ASP A 834 0.21 -33.61 -26.33
N GLN A 835 0.44 -33.50 -27.63
CA GLN A 835 -0.13 -34.39 -28.65
C GLN A 835 -1.66 -34.60 -28.47
N ARG A 836 -2.38 -33.52 -28.09
CA ARG A 836 -3.82 -33.50 -27.77
C ARG A 836 -4.23 -34.28 -26.53
N ILE A 837 -3.31 -34.71 -25.71
CA ILE A 837 -3.60 -35.25 -24.40
C ILE A 837 -3.56 -34.10 -23.41
N VAL A 838 -4.66 -33.86 -22.73
CA VAL A 838 -4.72 -32.96 -21.58
C VAL A 838 -4.55 -33.79 -20.32
N LYS A 839 -3.64 -33.37 -19.48
CA LYS A 839 -3.44 -33.93 -18.15
C LYS A 839 -3.48 -32.80 -17.11
N VAL A 840 -4.26 -32.96 -16.04
CA VAL A 840 -4.33 -32.03 -14.88
C VAL A 840 -4.07 -32.83 -13.61
N TRP A 841 -3.17 -32.35 -12.75
CA TRP A 841 -2.86 -33.03 -11.51
C TRP A 841 -2.52 -32.09 -10.37
N SER A 842 -2.51 -32.60 -9.15
CA SER A 842 -2.08 -31.85 -7.97
C SER A 842 -0.94 -32.55 -7.25
N GLU A 843 -0.13 -31.71 -6.57
CA GLU A 843 0.87 -32.15 -5.58
C GLU A 843 0.52 -31.50 -4.25
N VAL A 844 0.21 -32.33 -3.24
CA VAL A 844 -0.26 -31.87 -1.94
C VAL A 844 0.84 -32.12 -0.91
N GLY A 845 1.36 -31.06 -0.30
CA GLY A 845 2.38 -31.15 0.75
C GLY A 845 1.81 -31.64 2.08
N GLU A 846 0.73 -31.00 2.57
CA GLU A 846 -0.01 -31.36 3.77
C GLU A 846 -1.51 -31.30 3.48
N GLY A 847 -2.16 -32.44 3.38
CA GLY A 847 -3.56 -32.50 2.97
C GLY A 847 -4.57 -32.66 4.11
N LYS A 848 -4.13 -33.02 5.31
CA LYS A 848 -5.03 -33.38 6.41
C LYS A 848 -6.06 -32.31 6.72
N PHE A 849 -5.66 -31.06 6.79
CA PHE A 849 -6.57 -29.96 7.11
C PHE A 849 -7.71 -29.82 6.07
N ALA A 850 -7.39 -29.87 4.78
CA ALA A 850 -8.40 -29.82 3.72
C ALA A 850 -9.33 -31.06 3.74
N LEU A 851 -8.80 -32.24 4.03
CA LEU A 851 -9.59 -33.47 4.19
C LEU A 851 -10.53 -33.40 5.38
N ASP A 852 -10.07 -32.91 6.52
CA ASP A 852 -10.90 -32.71 7.72
C ASP A 852 -12.07 -31.73 7.46
N LYS A 853 -11.89 -30.76 6.52
CA LYS A 853 -12.94 -29.82 6.07
C LYS A 853 -13.85 -30.40 4.99
N GLY A 854 -13.50 -31.54 4.40
CA GLY A 854 -14.26 -32.15 3.32
C GLY A 854 -14.28 -31.36 2.01
N TRP A 855 -13.27 -30.52 1.77
CA TRP A 855 -13.17 -29.72 0.55
C TRP A 855 -12.86 -30.58 -0.67
N ILE A 856 -13.64 -30.37 -1.74
CA ILE A 856 -13.52 -31.08 -3.01
C ILE A 856 -13.39 -30.11 -4.19
N ILE A 857 -12.73 -30.56 -5.26
CA ILE A 857 -12.82 -29.97 -6.58
C ILE A 857 -13.99 -30.64 -7.30
N GLU A 858 -15.02 -29.87 -7.63
CA GLU A 858 -16.23 -30.32 -8.29
C GLU A 858 -16.19 -30.08 -9.81
N LYS A 859 -15.46 -29.03 -10.22
CA LYS A 859 -15.40 -28.62 -11.61
C LYS A 859 -13.97 -28.31 -12.05
N VAL A 860 -13.63 -28.74 -13.29
CA VAL A 860 -12.41 -28.31 -14.00
C VAL A 860 -12.82 -27.77 -15.36
N THR A 861 -12.46 -26.49 -15.62
CA THR A 861 -12.65 -25.84 -16.91
C THR A 861 -11.30 -25.66 -17.59
N VAL A 862 -11.14 -26.18 -18.81
CA VAL A 862 -9.88 -26.05 -19.56
C VAL A 862 -10.13 -25.18 -20.78
N LEU A 863 -9.34 -24.11 -20.90
CA LEU A 863 -9.45 -23.06 -21.92
C LEU A 863 -8.29 -23.16 -22.91
N GLY A 864 -8.55 -22.86 -24.18
CA GLY A 864 -7.51 -22.68 -25.21
C GLY A 864 -7.09 -23.94 -25.96
N VAL A 865 -7.71 -25.07 -25.73
CA VAL A 865 -7.31 -26.32 -26.34
C VAL A 865 -7.65 -26.33 -27.83
N GLY A 866 -6.69 -26.69 -28.70
CA GLY A 866 -6.91 -26.92 -30.12
C GLY A 866 -7.43 -28.33 -30.37
N GLY A 867 -8.33 -28.51 -31.38
CA GLY A 867 -8.80 -29.82 -31.74
C GLY A 867 -10.26 -29.90 -32.19
N SER A 868 -10.84 -31.10 -32.20
CA SER A 868 -12.26 -31.34 -32.49
C SER A 868 -13.10 -31.36 -31.20
N GLU A 869 -14.40 -31.17 -31.34
CA GLU A 869 -15.40 -31.24 -30.29
C GLU A 869 -15.68 -32.69 -29.79
N LYS A 870 -14.68 -33.55 -29.80
CA LYS A 870 -14.76 -34.91 -29.28
C LYS A 870 -13.58 -35.16 -28.35
N ILE A 871 -13.86 -35.81 -27.24
CA ILE A 871 -12.82 -36.29 -26.34
C ILE A 871 -12.92 -37.79 -26.14
N SER A 872 -11.83 -38.44 -25.75
CA SER A 872 -11.81 -39.82 -25.29
C SER A 872 -12.44 -39.94 -23.89
N ALA A 873 -12.57 -41.17 -23.42
CA ALA A 873 -12.93 -41.44 -22.04
C ALA A 873 -11.98 -40.70 -21.09
N LEU A 874 -12.56 -40.05 -20.07
CA LEU A 874 -11.82 -39.41 -18.97
C LEU A 874 -11.25 -40.51 -18.06
N GLU A 875 -9.98 -40.34 -17.68
CA GLU A 875 -9.32 -41.15 -16.66
C GLU A 875 -9.03 -40.27 -15.42
N ILE A 876 -9.30 -40.81 -14.25
CA ILE A 876 -8.94 -40.21 -12.95
C ILE A 876 -8.11 -41.23 -12.18
N ASN A 877 -6.91 -40.81 -11.76
CA ASN A 877 -5.92 -41.66 -11.07
C ASN A 877 -5.64 -42.99 -11.80
N GLY A 878 -5.59 -42.92 -13.16
CA GLY A 878 -5.32 -44.07 -14.04
C GLY A 878 -6.51 -45.02 -14.25
N SER A 879 -7.68 -44.69 -13.74
CA SER A 879 -8.90 -45.46 -13.91
C SER A 879 -9.91 -44.73 -14.82
N PRO A 880 -10.51 -45.40 -15.82
CA PRO A 880 -11.55 -44.80 -16.63
C PRO A 880 -12.77 -44.41 -15.78
N VAL A 881 -13.32 -43.24 -16.05
CA VAL A 881 -14.53 -42.72 -15.39
C VAL A 881 -15.76 -43.19 -16.15
N ALA A 882 -16.77 -43.73 -15.46
CA ALA A 882 -18.02 -44.12 -16.07
C ALA A 882 -18.74 -42.89 -16.71
N PRO A 883 -19.37 -43.05 -17.90
CA PRO A 883 -19.96 -41.94 -18.64
C PRO A 883 -21.00 -41.11 -17.89
N ASP A 884 -21.63 -41.71 -16.90
CA ASP A 884 -22.66 -41.09 -16.03
C ASP A 884 -22.09 -40.50 -14.72
N ALA A 885 -20.83 -40.69 -14.45
CA ALA A 885 -20.18 -40.20 -13.21
C ALA A 885 -19.79 -38.74 -13.25
N CYS A 886 -19.63 -38.13 -14.42
CA CYS A 886 -19.35 -36.71 -14.60
C CYS A 886 -19.94 -36.22 -15.93
N ASN A 887 -20.25 -34.93 -16.01
CA ASN A 887 -20.70 -34.30 -17.25
C ASN A 887 -19.53 -33.57 -17.93
N ILE A 888 -19.40 -33.74 -19.24
CA ILE A 888 -18.36 -33.13 -20.06
C ILE A 888 -19.02 -32.33 -21.17
N GLU A 889 -18.76 -31.01 -21.17
CA GLU A 889 -19.28 -30.07 -22.16
C GLU A 889 -18.11 -29.43 -22.92
N LEU A 890 -18.27 -29.29 -24.24
CA LEU A 890 -17.31 -28.62 -25.11
C LEU A 890 -17.97 -27.42 -25.77
N SER A 891 -17.29 -26.29 -25.74
CA SER A 891 -17.76 -25.06 -26.36
C SER A 891 -16.67 -24.44 -27.22
N SER A 892 -17.04 -23.91 -28.38
CA SER A 892 -16.16 -23.14 -29.24
C SER A 892 -15.94 -21.76 -28.66
N MET A 893 -14.70 -21.29 -28.61
CA MET A 893 -14.32 -19.98 -28.08
C MET A 893 -14.33 -18.92 -29.18
N LYS A 894 -14.79 -17.72 -28.82
CA LYS A 894 -14.78 -16.53 -29.68
C LYS A 894 -13.46 -15.79 -29.46
N GLN A 895 -12.67 -15.67 -30.53
CA GLN A 895 -11.38 -14.97 -30.49
C GLN A 895 -11.53 -13.55 -31.02
N LYS A 896 -11.04 -12.57 -30.27
CA LYS A 896 -10.89 -11.19 -30.72
C LYS A 896 -9.45 -10.97 -31.16
N HIS A 897 -9.25 -10.76 -32.44
CA HIS A 897 -7.98 -10.36 -33.07
C HIS A 897 -8.14 -8.95 -33.63
N LEU A 898 -7.09 -8.12 -33.58
CA LEU A 898 -7.03 -6.99 -34.51
C LEU A 898 -6.82 -7.58 -35.91
N ARG A 899 -7.74 -7.29 -36.84
CA ARG A 899 -7.62 -7.70 -38.20
C ARG A 899 -6.42 -6.98 -38.82
N ASP A 900 -5.30 -7.69 -38.96
CA ASP A 900 -4.31 -7.34 -39.98
C ASP A 900 -4.82 -7.88 -41.32
N PRO A 901 -4.97 -7.04 -42.37
CA PRO A 901 -5.49 -7.47 -43.65
C PRO A 901 -4.60 -8.48 -44.41
N GLU A 902 -3.35 -8.70 -43.94
CA GLU A 902 -2.35 -9.50 -44.69
C GLU A 902 -2.01 -10.86 -44.06
N ASP A 903 -2.47 -11.18 -42.85
CA ASP A 903 -2.18 -12.48 -42.23
C ASP A 903 -3.29 -13.51 -42.56
N GLY A 904 -3.10 -14.25 -43.64
CA GLY A 904 -3.92 -15.39 -44.03
C GLY A 904 -3.76 -16.63 -43.14
N GLN A 905 -3.49 -16.48 -41.84
CA GLN A 905 -3.48 -17.60 -40.91
C GLN A 905 -4.92 -18.04 -40.60
N GLU A 906 -5.26 -19.27 -41.02
CA GLU A 906 -6.46 -19.96 -40.57
C GLU A 906 -6.56 -19.91 -39.05
N ASN A 907 -7.63 -19.31 -38.53
CA ASN A 907 -7.95 -19.31 -37.12
C ASN A 907 -8.06 -20.76 -36.60
N SER A 908 -7.04 -21.26 -35.91
CA SER A 908 -7.13 -22.56 -35.25
C SER A 908 -8.28 -22.51 -34.24
N LYS A 909 -9.24 -23.41 -34.39
CA LYS A 909 -10.41 -23.49 -33.52
C LYS A 909 -9.93 -23.71 -32.09
N SER A 910 -10.26 -22.78 -31.19
CA SER A 910 -9.98 -22.86 -29.74
C SER A 910 -11.23 -23.34 -29.00
N LEU A 911 -11.06 -24.28 -28.10
CA LEU A 911 -12.14 -24.91 -27.34
C LEU A 911 -12.01 -24.68 -25.86
N MET A 912 -13.15 -24.58 -25.19
CA MET A 912 -13.35 -24.71 -23.77
C MET A 912 -13.90 -26.11 -23.47
N VAL A 913 -13.33 -26.76 -22.47
CA VAL A 913 -13.76 -28.08 -21.98
C VAL A 913 -14.19 -27.93 -20.53
N ASP A 914 -15.46 -28.13 -20.22
CA ASP A 914 -16.00 -28.17 -18.88
C ASP A 914 -16.23 -29.61 -18.42
N ILE A 915 -15.67 -29.97 -17.28
CA ILE A 915 -15.87 -31.26 -16.62
C ILE A 915 -16.46 -30.99 -15.23
N THR A 916 -17.70 -31.44 -15.01
CA THR A 916 -18.46 -31.20 -13.77
C THR A 916 -18.88 -32.48 -13.08
N GLY A 917 -19.28 -32.41 -11.83
CA GLY A 917 -19.67 -33.57 -11.01
C GLY A 917 -18.47 -34.33 -10.43
N LEU A 918 -17.27 -33.74 -10.49
CA LEU A 918 -16.07 -34.31 -9.90
C LEU A 918 -16.18 -34.31 -8.36
N LYS A 919 -15.48 -35.27 -7.73
CA LYS A 919 -15.40 -35.39 -6.26
C LYS A 919 -13.96 -35.59 -5.83
N LEU A 920 -13.04 -34.75 -6.34
CA LEU A 920 -11.62 -34.87 -6.06
C LEU A 920 -11.29 -34.17 -4.74
N PRO A 921 -10.84 -34.91 -3.69
CA PRO A 921 -10.46 -34.28 -2.42
C PRO A 921 -9.30 -33.28 -2.62
N VAL A 922 -9.41 -32.09 -2.10
CA VAL A 922 -8.36 -31.05 -2.20
C VAL A 922 -7.10 -31.47 -1.44
N GLY A 923 -7.25 -32.24 -0.36
CA GLY A 923 -6.13 -32.72 0.47
C GLY A 923 -5.44 -33.97 -0.04
N GLU A 924 -5.77 -34.48 -1.21
CA GLU A 924 -5.14 -35.66 -1.83
C GLU A 924 -4.59 -35.32 -3.20
N ASN A 925 -3.51 -36.04 -3.58
CA ASN A 925 -3.03 -35.96 -4.94
C ASN A 925 -4.03 -36.57 -5.89
N PHE A 926 -4.37 -35.86 -6.94
CA PHE A 926 -5.17 -36.39 -8.04
C PHE A 926 -4.43 -36.24 -9.38
N SER A 927 -4.81 -37.06 -10.34
CA SER A 927 -4.40 -36.93 -11.73
C SER A 927 -5.60 -37.25 -12.61
N MET A 928 -5.96 -36.37 -13.55
CA MET A 928 -6.99 -36.58 -14.54
C MET A 928 -6.43 -36.38 -15.95
N SER A 929 -6.84 -37.18 -16.90
CA SER A 929 -6.37 -37.11 -18.29
C SER A 929 -7.43 -37.55 -19.29
N TRP A 930 -7.38 -36.95 -20.47
CA TRP A 930 -8.20 -37.30 -21.65
C TRP A 930 -7.51 -36.88 -22.92
N LYS A 931 -7.97 -37.40 -24.05
CA LYS A 931 -7.43 -37.09 -25.38
C LYS A 931 -8.47 -36.35 -26.24
N MET A 932 -8.09 -35.26 -26.86
CA MET A 932 -8.87 -34.51 -27.83
C MET A 932 -8.92 -35.29 -29.16
N GLY A 933 -10.11 -35.41 -29.73
CA GLY A 933 -10.30 -36.12 -31.02
C GLY A 933 -9.62 -35.44 -32.21
N ILE A 934 -9.50 -36.18 -33.33
CA ILE A 934 -9.04 -35.62 -34.59
C ILE A 934 -10.22 -34.94 -35.28
N GLN A 935 -10.01 -33.74 -35.83
CA GLN A 935 -10.93 -33.15 -36.81
C GLN A 935 -10.86 -33.98 -38.03
N GLY A 936 -11.95 -34.74 -38.40
CA GLY A 936 -12.05 -35.56 -39.59
C GLY A 936 -12.26 -34.74 -40.85
#